data_cc860020eb633353e2ec18dd65321d3f
#
_entry.id   cc860020eb633353e2ec18dd65321d3f
#
_cell.length_a   1.000
_cell.length_b   1.000
_cell.length_c   1.000
_cell.angle_alpha   90.00
_cell.angle_beta   90.00
_cell.angle_gamma   90.00
#
_symmetry.space_group_name_H-M   'P 1'
#
loop_
_entity.id
_entity.type
_entity.pdbx_description
1 polymer ?
#
loop_
_entity_poly.entity_id
_entity_poly.type
_entity_poly.pdbx_seq_one_letter_code
_entity_poly.pdbx_strand_id
1 'polypeptide(L)'
;MRQASAISFLGTAVFSALALAQTVRTPQPTPQADAPGGRGAASGASAREGPATAAGRGGRGASAAGAAATVVSPKDLKFPPLRPIQIPNITSVTLPNGMKLMLLEDHELPVINGIALVHAGTLLDPPERIGLAAAAGTLLRSGGTAAKTPDQVDNVLETMAATIESSADESNTRVSFSTLKENLDTVLGVFKEVLTQPEFRQDRIDTLRAQLRSAISTRNDDAATIANRELAALIYGRDNPYGWITQYATVDRITRNDLRDYYTRYFFPANTTLGVWGDFDAEQMKAAIQKEFADWTAAAQPPPVFPKWKEAAAGGVYLAEKKDAPQALFAIGAAGGKASDKDLAALEIMSAVLGSGSKGRLPEKARSRTGAPQDIRCMWLSAYDHAGLFEIVGSTGNAGAVDVIRGIRDEVQRMTTAEITDQELASAREMLLNALVFAYEGRTKLMSRTLLLDFYGYPRDYLPQLQKALQAVTKADVLHVSRQYLSPDKLAIVVVANPSNFVEPLDKLGGPVNPLDLTIPEARVEPVVTTDASLAQGKALLQKAQAAMGGVQKLLAIKDFTEIASYQIDASVPNIGGTKVTETDKWIAPTGFRQESVLPAGRVAAYTDGRVGWIATPQGWGGLAGTQLKQVQSDLFRAWFRLMLSDLVEGRTVNAVDGTSVQVSDPVGQSCKVEFDSKIDLPRRITYDTPQVVGPPLYTEDVLDDYRDVDGIKLPYKITINQSGKKFADVTVTEYKLNSGLKLSDLARRPL
;
A
#
# COMPACT_ATOMS: atom_id res chain seq x y z
N MET A 1 17.04 4.19 12.89
CA MET A 1 16.86 5.65 12.70
C MET A 1 15.56 5.83 11.96
N ARG A 2 14.52 6.19 12.72
CA ARG A 2 13.13 6.11 12.25
C ARG A 2 12.60 7.51 12.00
N GLN A 3 12.01 7.68 10.81
CA GLN A 3 10.93 8.60 10.46
C GLN A 3 11.08 10.07 10.87
N ALA A 4 11.43 10.89 9.88
CA ALA A 4 11.02 12.27 9.80
C ALA A 4 10.15 12.38 8.52
N SER A 5 8.87 12.22 8.66
CA SER A 5 7.88 12.48 7.60
C SER A 5 6.77 13.33 8.17
N ALA A 6 6.42 14.33 7.42
CA ALA A 6 5.23 15.16 7.49
C ALA A 6 5.33 16.44 8.30
N ILE A 7 5.55 17.57 7.62
CA ILE A 7 5.09 18.88 8.09
C ILE A 7 5.01 19.85 6.89
N SER A 8 3.82 20.39 6.61
CA SER A 8 3.52 21.38 5.58
C SER A 8 3.27 22.74 6.22
N PHE A 9 3.59 23.84 5.66
CA PHE A 9 3.55 25.22 6.13
C PHE A 9 4.43 25.55 7.36
N LEU A 10 4.23 24.90 8.49
CA LEU A 10 5.23 24.87 9.57
C LEU A 10 6.53 24.21 9.08
N GLY A 11 6.51 23.53 7.96
CA GLY A 11 7.56 22.68 7.49
C GLY A 11 8.85 23.37 7.18
N THR A 12 8.82 24.54 6.58
CA THR A 12 10.07 25.19 6.16
C THR A 12 10.90 25.63 7.37
N ALA A 13 10.25 26.18 8.38
CA ALA A 13 10.92 26.71 9.56
C ALA A 13 11.23 25.63 10.61
N VAL A 14 10.34 24.68 10.84
CA VAL A 14 10.48 23.62 11.88
C VAL A 14 11.38 22.48 11.43
N PHE A 15 11.32 22.06 10.15
CA PHE A 15 12.18 20.99 9.65
C PHE A 15 13.64 21.38 9.54
N SER A 16 13.90 22.60 9.14
CA SER A 16 15.27 23.10 9.08
C SER A 16 15.91 23.20 10.47
N ALA A 17 15.12 23.52 11.50
CA ALA A 17 15.61 23.51 12.89
C ALA A 17 15.88 22.09 13.41
N LEU A 18 15.04 21.11 13.09
CA LEU A 18 15.24 19.72 13.51
C LEU A 18 16.34 19.00 12.70
N ALA A 19 16.42 19.22 11.38
CA ALA A 19 17.47 18.64 10.56
C ALA A 19 18.87 19.18 10.92
N LEU A 20 18.99 20.48 11.20
CA LEU A 20 20.25 21.08 11.68
C LEU A 20 20.62 20.63 13.10
N ALA A 21 19.65 20.38 13.98
CA ALA A 21 19.93 19.85 15.33
C ALA A 21 20.44 18.40 15.30
N GLN A 22 20.18 17.64 14.24
CA GLN A 22 20.67 16.28 14.06
C GLN A 22 22.07 16.20 13.39
N THR A 23 22.47 17.23 12.65
CA THR A 23 23.78 17.25 11.96
C THR A 23 24.94 17.79 12.81
N VAL A 24 24.70 18.37 13.97
CA VAL A 24 25.73 18.96 14.85
C VAL A 24 26.04 18.07 16.08
N ARG A 25 25.77 16.78 16.05
CA ARG A 25 26.35 15.86 17.05
C ARG A 25 27.65 15.28 16.53
N THR A 26 28.75 15.89 16.89
CA THR A 26 30.10 15.28 16.84
C THR A 26 30.11 14.01 17.69
N PRO A 27 30.69 12.90 17.21
CA PRO A 27 30.77 11.67 17.99
C PRO A 27 31.79 11.83 19.08
N GLN A 28 31.37 11.69 20.34
CA GLN A 28 32.29 11.40 21.46
C GLN A 28 32.58 9.88 21.44
N PRO A 29 33.81 9.48 21.76
CA PRO A 29 34.21 8.07 21.77
C PRO A 29 33.59 7.34 22.96
N THR A 30 32.92 6.23 22.69
CA THR A 30 32.41 5.30 23.71
C THR A 30 33.54 4.43 24.29
N PRO A 31 33.53 4.14 25.59
CA PRO A 31 34.38 3.09 26.14
C PRO A 31 33.82 1.70 25.80
N GLN A 32 34.72 0.81 25.42
CA GLN A 32 34.49 -0.61 25.24
C GLN A 32 34.07 -1.27 26.58
N ALA A 33 33.03 -2.08 26.54
CA ALA A 33 32.76 -3.09 27.55
C ALA A 33 32.13 -4.33 26.91
N ASP A 34 32.63 -5.45 27.35
CA ASP A 34 32.54 -6.83 26.87
C ASP A 34 31.14 -7.41 26.73
N ALA A 35 31.05 -8.37 25.78
CA ALA A 35 29.93 -9.30 25.62
C ALA A 35 29.90 -10.35 26.79
N PRO A 36 28.77 -11.00 27.06
CA PRO A 36 28.43 -12.21 26.32
C PRO A 36 26.94 -12.54 26.14
N GLY A 37 26.66 -13.27 25.05
CA GLY A 37 25.81 -14.48 25.08
C GLY A 37 24.29 -14.35 25.02
N GLY A 38 23.70 -14.63 23.84
CA GLY A 38 22.79 -15.75 23.73
C GLY A 38 21.27 -15.50 23.72
N ARG A 39 20.65 -15.95 22.64
CA ARG A 39 19.29 -16.52 22.46
C ARG A 39 18.10 -15.57 22.20
N GLY A 40 17.56 -15.55 21.01
CA GLY A 40 16.38 -16.20 20.47
C GLY A 40 15.05 -15.73 21.07
N ALA A 41 14.26 -14.97 20.32
CA ALA A 41 12.88 -14.70 20.72
C ALA A 41 11.92 -14.90 19.54
N ALA A 42 10.98 -15.80 19.75
CA ALA A 42 9.78 -15.99 18.95
C ALA A 42 8.71 -14.97 19.38
N SER A 43 7.91 -14.56 18.41
CA SER A 43 6.71 -13.76 18.58
C SER A 43 5.61 -14.54 19.29
N GLY A 44 4.98 -13.95 20.32
CA GLY A 44 3.81 -14.50 21.01
C GLY A 44 2.83 -13.39 21.35
N ALA A 45 1.58 -13.65 21.03
CA ALA A 45 0.44 -12.79 21.25
C ALA A 45 0.13 -12.59 22.74
N SER A 46 -0.38 -11.40 23.07
CA SER A 46 -0.82 -11.00 24.41
C SER A 46 -2.18 -11.58 24.77
N ALA A 47 -2.24 -12.27 25.91
CA ALA A 47 -3.48 -12.46 26.68
C ALA A 47 -3.31 -11.82 28.06
N ARG A 48 -4.30 -11.04 28.46
CA ARG A 48 -4.39 -10.40 29.79
C ARG A 48 -4.88 -11.43 30.80
N GLU A 49 -4.19 -11.58 31.89
CA GLU A 49 -4.76 -12.14 33.13
C GLU A 49 -4.51 -11.19 34.31
N GLY A 50 -5.55 -11.01 35.10
CA GLY A 50 -5.56 -10.23 36.34
C GLY A 50 -5.12 -11.07 37.56
N PRO A 51 -4.92 -10.45 38.72
CA PRO A 51 -4.14 -11.03 39.81
C PRO A 51 -4.96 -11.94 40.75
N ALA A 52 -4.40 -13.07 41.14
CA ALA A 52 -4.87 -13.86 42.27
C ALA A 52 -3.81 -13.98 43.33
N THR A 53 -4.26 -13.81 44.56
CA THR A 53 -3.59 -13.68 45.84
C THR A 53 -2.95 -14.97 46.33
N ALA A 54 -1.87 -14.81 47.06
CA ALA A 54 -1.10 -15.83 47.78
C ALA A 54 -1.76 -16.32 49.10
N ALA A 55 -1.65 -17.60 49.37
CA ALA A 55 -1.53 -18.23 50.69
C ALA A 55 -1.19 -19.72 50.46
N GLY A 56 -0.23 -20.35 50.93
CA GLY A 56 0.47 -20.47 52.16
C GLY A 56 0.52 -21.94 52.65
N ARG A 57 1.70 -22.53 52.81
CA ARG A 57 2.09 -23.61 53.71
C ARG A 57 1.79 -25.07 53.38
N GLY A 58 2.89 -25.84 53.31
CA GLY A 58 3.08 -26.96 54.23
C GLY A 58 3.36 -28.32 53.60
N GLY A 59 4.59 -28.71 53.52
CA GLY A 59 5.19 -29.83 54.20
C GLY A 59 5.04 -31.26 53.70
N ARG A 60 6.20 -31.91 53.45
CA ARG A 60 6.57 -33.33 53.59
C ARG A 60 6.04 -34.31 52.53
N GLY A 61 6.90 -34.78 51.65
CA GLY A 61 7.67 -36.00 51.93
C GLY A 61 7.22 -37.15 51.11
N ALA A 62 8.14 -37.75 50.46
CA ALA A 62 8.23 -39.12 50.02
C ALA A 62 8.51 -39.30 48.51
N SER A 63 9.70 -39.77 48.29
CA SER A 63 10.22 -40.34 47.06
C SER A 63 9.28 -41.40 46.49
N ALA A 64 8.86 -41.17 45.25
CA ALA A 64 8.54 -42.24 44.33
C ALA A 64 9.51 -42.08 43.15
N ALA A 65 10.37 -43.07 42.97
CA ALA A 65 11.18 -43.22 41.76
C ALA A 65 10.25 -43.40 40.57
N GLY A 66 9.87 -42.27 39.98
CA GLY A 66 9.19 -42.24 38.67
C GLY A 66 10.19 -42.67 37.61
N ALA A 67 9.91 -43.73 36.91
CA ALA A 67 10.61 -44.15 35.71
C ALA A 67 10.84 -42.92 34.82
N ALA A 68 12.10 -42.60 34.52
CA ALA A 68 12.45 -41.58 33.56
C ALA A 68 11.68 -41.87 32.27
N ALA A 69 10.69 -41.05 31.96
CA ALA A 69 10.01 -41.12 30.67
C ALA A 69 11.13 -40.98 29.63
N THR A 70 11.38 -42.07 28.90
CA THR A 70 12.28 -42.09 27.76
C THR A 70 11.81 -40.98 26.81
N VAL A 71 12.59 -39.90 26.69
CA VAL A 71 12.30 -38.86 25.72
C VAL A 71 12.44 -39.50 24.35
N VAL A 72 11.29 -39.89 23.79
CA VAL A 72 11.22 -40.49 22.44
C VAL A 72 11.70 -39.41 21.47
N SER A 73 12.76 -39.69 20.74
CA SER A 73 13.22 -38.82 19.70
C SER A 73 12.10 -38.61 18.68
N PRO A 74 11.89 -37.38 18.14
CA PRO A 74 10.93 -37.18 17.05
C PRO A 74 11.13 -38.14 15.86
N LYS A 75 12.34 -38.66 15.68
CA LYS A 75 12.68 -39.65 14.63
C LYS A 75 12.10 -41.06 14.91
N ASP A 76 11.78 -41.34 16.16
CA ASP A 76 11.27 -42.67 16.59
C ASP A 76 9.73 -42.70 16.64
N LEU A 77 9.08 -41.55 16.39
CA LEU A 77 7.62 -41.46 16.31
C LEU A 77 7.14 -42.13 15.02
N LYS A 78 6.25 -43.08 15.17
CA LYS A 78 5.55 -43.70 14.03
C LYS A 78 4.21 -43.00 13.85
N PHE A 79 4.09 -42.25 12.76
CA PHE A 79 2.83 -41.62 12.40
C PHE A 79 1.95 -42.57 11.57
N PRO A 80 0.63 -42.57 11.75
CA PRO A 80 -0.27 -43.31 10.86
C PRO A 80 -0.20 -42.73 9.46
N PRO A 81 -0.53 -43.51 8.42
CA PRO A 81 -0.59 -43.00 7.06
C PRO A 81 -1.59 -41.83 6.96
N LEU A 82 -1.26 -40.84 6.19
CA LEU A 82 -2.15 -39.71 5.93
C LEU A 82 -3.48 -40.19 5.37
N ARG A 83 -4.58 -39.74 5.99
CA ARG A 83 -5.92 -40.03 5.48
C ARG A 83 -6.17 -39.29 4.16
N PRO A 84 -6.95 -39.88 3.24
CA PRO A 84 -7.41 -39.16 2.07
C PRO A 84 -8.15 -37.87 2.48
N ILE A 85 -7.93 -36.79 1.75
CA ILE A 85 -8.67 -35.54 1.95
C ILE A 85 -10.13 -35.82 1.61
N GLN A 86 -11.03 -35.67 2.58
CA GLN A 86 -12.46 -35.76 2.37
C GLN A 86 -13.04 -34.35 2.23
N ILE A 87 -13.61 -34.06 1.07
CA ILE A 87 -14.33 -32.80 0.84
C ILE A 87 -15.78 -33.05 1.30
N PRO A 88 -16.31 -32.27 2.28
CA PRO A 88 -17.70 -32.35 2.67
C PRO A 88 -18.62 -32.06 1.50
N ASN A 89 -19.89 -32.49 1.61
CA ASN A 89 -20.88 -32.19 0.59
C ASN A 89 -21.19 -30.69 0.58
N ILE A 90 -20.82 -30.01 -0.50
CA ILE A 90 -21.14 -28.59 -0.75
C ILE A 90 -22.30 -28.52 -1.73
N THR A 91 -23.45 -28.03 -1.25
CA THR A 91 -24.62 -27.77 -2.11
C THR A 91 -24.31 -26.60 -3.02
N SER A 92 -24.49 -26.80 -4.33
CA SER A 92 -24.29 -25.73 -5.33
C SER A 92 -25.54 -25.56 -6.18
N VAL A 93 -26.03 -24.34 -6.30
CA VAL A 93 -27.26 -24.01 -7.05
C VAL A 93 -27.07 -22.65 -7.73
N THR A 94 -27.68 -22.49 -8.91
CA THR A 94 -27.81 -21.17 -9.54
C THR A 94 -29.18 -20.60 -9.18
N LEU A 95 -29.21 -19.41 -8.60
CA LEU A 95 -30.43 -18.70 -8.25
C LEU A 95 -31.16 -18.15 -9.48
N PRO A 96 -32.47 -17.81 -9.39
CA PRO A 96 -33.24 -17.29 -10.52
C PRO A 96 -32.66 -16.01 -11.15
N ASN A 97 -31.94 -15.17 -10.38
CA ASN A 97 -31.27 -13.98 -10.88
C ASN A 97 -29.90 -14.28 -11.56
N GLY A 98 -29.47 -15.54 -11.61
CA GLY A 98 -28.23 -15.98 -12.21
C GLY A 98 -27.03 -16.10 -11.26
N MET A 99 -27.12 -15.62 -10.00
CA MET A 99 -26.06 -15.75 -9.01
C MET A 99 -25.84 -17.20 -8.63
N LYS A 100 -24.60 -17.66 -8.60
CA LYS A 100 -24.25 -18.98 -8.13
C LYS A 100 -24.11 -18.98 -6.61
N LEU A 101 -24.72 -19.98 -5.95
CA LEU A 101 -24.70 -20.13 -4.49
C LEU A 101 -24.10 -21.48 -4.14
N MET A 102 -23.15 -21.47 -3.20
CA MET A 102 -22.55 -22.66 -2.59
C MET A 102 -22.77 -22.64 -1.09
N LEU A 103 -23.28 -23.74 -0.53
CA LEU A 103 -23.65 -23.87 0.89
C LEU A 103 -22.92 -25.05 1.52
N LEU A 104 -22.35 -24.82 2.71
CA LEU A 104 -21.71 -25.84 3.54
C LEU A 104 -22.22 -25.70 4.99
N GLU A 105 -23.04 -26.64 5.43
CA GLU A 105 -23.52 -26.70 6.82
C GLU A 105 -22.38 -27.10 7.77
N ASP A 106 -22.30 -26.40 8.88
CA ASP A 106 -21.38 -26.68 9.97
C ASP A 106 -21.96 -26.20 11.30
N HIS A 107 -22.42 -27.13 12.13
CA HIS A 107 -23.11 -26.86 13.40
C HIS A 107 -22.16 -26.89 14.60
N GLU A 108 -20.84 -26.80 14.38
CA GLU A 108 -19.86 -26.84 15.47
C GLU A 108 -19.88 -25.58 16.32
N LEU A 109 -20.07 -24.42 15.68
CA LEU A 109 -20.13 -23.11 16.32
C LEU A 109 -21.34 -22.31 15.77
N PRO A 110 -22.01 -21.48 16.59
CA PRO A 110 -23.15 -20.68 16.16
C PRO A 110 -22.75 -19.46 15.32
N VAL A 111 -21.91 -19.66 14.32
CA VAL A 111 -21.40 -18.62 13.42
C VAL A 111 -21.73 -18.94 11.97
N ILE A 112 -21.96 -17.89 11.20
CA ILE A 112 -22.19 -17.97 9.76
C ILE A 112 -21.21 -17.03 9.05
N ASN A 113 -20.56 -17.55 8.04
CA ASN A 113 -19.60 -16.83 7.22
C ASN A 113 -20.03 -16.87 5.76
N GLY A 114 -19.69 -15.84 5.01
CA GLY A 114 -19.92 -15.84 3.57
C GLY A 114 -18.86 -15.09 2.80
N ILE A 115 -18.69 -15.48 1.54
CA ILE A 115 -17.80 -14.82 0.58
C ILE A 115 -18.52 -14.74 -0.76
N ALA A 116 -18.71 -13.52 -1.27
CA ALA A 116 -19.03 -13.28 -2.66
C ALA A 116 -17.74 -13.05 -3.46
N LEU A 117 -17.53 -13.82 -4.52
CA LEU A 117 -16.49 -13.60 -5.51
C LEU A 117 -17.12 -13.05 -6.79
N VAL A 118 -16.73 -11.86 -7.19
CA VAL A 118 -17.13 -11.23 -8.46
C VAL A 118 -16.00 -11.38 -9.45
N HIS A 119 -16.27 -11.80 -10.68
CA HIS A 119 -15.28 -11.93 -11.77
C HIS A 119 -14.86 -10.55 -12.28
N ALA A 120 -14.11 -9.82 -11.45
CA ALA A 120 -13.60 -8.47 -11.73
C ALA A 120 -12.41 -8.17 -10.82
N GLY A 121 -11.27 -7.86 -11.39
CA GLY A 121 -10.03 -7.59 -10.67
C GLY A 121 -9.12 -6.62 -11.40
N THR A 122 -7.90 -6.42 -10.88
CA THR A 122 -6.95 -5.41 -11.38
C THR A 122 -6.47 -5.67 -12.80
N LEU A 123 -6.57 -6.90 -13.30
CA LEU A 123 -6.27 -7.24 -14.71
C LEU A 123 -7.23 -6.56 -15.70
N LEU A 124 -8.34 -6.02 -15.22
CA LEU A 124 -9.34 -5.29 -16.03
C LEU A 124 -9.16 -3.77 -15.92
N ASP A 125 -8.15 -3.29 -15.21
CA ASP A 125 -7.87 -1.87 -15.12
C ASP A 125 -7.51 -1.28 -16.49
N PRO A 126 -7.96 -0.07 -16.82
CA PRO A 126 -7.40 0.67 -17.94
C PRO A 126 -5.95 1.06 -17.66
N PRO A 127 -5.04 1.07 -18.66
CA PRO A 127 -3.62 1.42 -18.46
C PRO A 127 -3.40 2.78 -17.80
N GLU A 128 -4.27 3.74 -18.05
CA GLU A 128 -4.21 5.08 -17.48
C GLU A 128 -4.79 5.19 -16.06
N ARG A 129 -5.45 4.13 -15.56
CA ARG A 129 -6.10 4.06 -14.25
C ARG A 129 -5.75 2.79 -13.48
N ILE A 130 -4.50 2.37 -13.57
CA ILE A 130 -3.99 1.22 -12.80
C ILE A 130 -4.23 1.46 -11.31
N GLY A 131 -4.92 0.53 -10.64
CA GLY A 131 -5.38 0.62 -9.27
C GLY A 131 -6.89 0.89 -9.14
N LEU A 132 -7.64 1.04 -10.26
CA LEU A 132 -9.08 1.29 -10.25
C LEU A 132 -9.85 0.15 -9.58
N ALA A 133 -9.60 -1.10 -9.96
CA ALA A 133 -10.26 -2.26 -9.36
C ALA A 133 -9.95 -2.40 -7.86
N ALA A 134 -8.68 -2.19 -7.48
CA ALA A 134 -8.28 -2.22 -6.07
C ALA A 134 -8.98 -1.11 -5.27
N ALA A 135 -9.10 0.09 -5.84
CA ALA A 135 -9.84 1.19 -5.23
C ALA A 135 -11.35 0.88 -5.13
N ALA A 136 -11.96 0.35 -6.20
CA ALA A 136 -13.36 -0.06 -6.17
C ALA A 136 -13.59 -1.14 -5.12
N GLY A 137 -12.78 -2.19 -5.08
CA GLY A 137 -12.86 -3.26 -4.09
C GLY A 137 -12.79 -2.75 -2.65
N THR A 138 -11.86 -1.85 -2.35
CA THR A 138 -11.74 -1.24 -1.01
C THR A 138 -12.95 -0.37 -0.67
N LEU A 139 -13.42 0.44 -1.62
CA LEU A 139 -14.49 1.41 -1.40
C LEU A 139 -15.90 0.81 -1.43
N LEU A 140 -16.09 -0.44 -1.86
CA LEU A 140 -17.38 -1.13 -1.72
C LEU A 140 -17.88 -1.03 -0.27
N ARG A 141 -17.01 -1.35 0.69
CA ARG A 141 -17.35 -1.33 2.12
C ARG A 141 -17.01 0.02 2.75
N SER A 142 -15.80 0.53 2.57
CA SER A 142 -15.32 1.75 3.23
C SER A 142 -15.92 3.02 2.66
N GLY A 143 -16.50 2.99 1.47
CA GLY A 143 -17.25 4.10 0.85
C GLY A 143 -18.68 4.27 1.36
N GLY A 144 -19.17 3.31 2.17
CA GLY A 144 -20.58 3.25 2.62
C GLY A 144 -21.54 2.85 1.51
N THR A 145 -22.80 2.72 1.87
CA THR A 145 -23.88 2.33 0.96
C THR A 145 -24.79 3.52 0.64
N ALA A 146 -25.70 3.34 -0.31
CA ALA A 146 -26.72 4.36 -0.60
C ALA A 146 -27.59 4.68 0.64
N ALA A 147 -27.83 3.68 1.51
CA ALA A 147 -28.66 3.82 2.70
C ALA A 147 -27.87 4.22 3.95
N LYS A 148 -26.59 3.92 4.04
CA LYS A 148 -25.77 4.07 5.27
C LYS A 148 -24.45 4.76 4.98
N THR A 149 -24.05 5.69 5.85
CA THR A 149 -22.68 6.21 5.86
C THR A 149 -21.70 5.12 6.30
N PRO A 150 -20.38 5.25 6.03
CA PRO A 150 -19.39 4.30 6.55
C PRO A 150 -19.47 4.09 8.05
N ASP A 151 -19.60 5.17 8.83
CA ASP A 151 -19.69 5.13 10.29
C ASP A 151 -20.99 4.43 10.77
N GLN A 152 -22.08 4.56 10.02
CA GLN A 152 -23.31 3.80 10.31
C GLN A 152 -23.16 2.31 10.02
N VAL A 153 -22.42 1.95 8.95
CA VAL A 153 -22.09 0.55 8.69
C VAL A 153 -21.21 -0.01 9.81
N ASP A 154 -20.19 0.73 10.24
CA ASP A 154 -19.30 0.34 11.35
C ASP A 154 -20.09 0.12 12.64
N ASN A 155 -20.94 1.06 13.02
CA ASN A 155 -21.77 0.97 14.23
C ASN A 155 -22.70 -0.27 14.23
N VAL A 156 -23.31 -0.61 13.08
CA VAL A 156 -24.17 -1.80 12.97
C VAL A 156 -23.32 -3.06 13.16
N LEU A 157 -22.16 -3.17 12.48
CA LEU A 157 -21.29 -4.33 12.55
C LEU A 157 -20.71 -4.52 13.95
N GLU A 158 -20.26 -3.45 14.60
CA GLU A 158 -19.76 -3.50 15.98
C GLU A 158 -20.83 -3.96 16.96
N THR A 159 -22.06 -3.42 16.84
CA THR A 159 -23.19 -3.81 17.69
C THR A 159 -23.55 -5.29 17.53
N MET A 160 -23.42 -5.84 16.32
CA MET A 160 -23.74 -7.24 16.00
C MET A 160 -22.54 -8.20 16.20
N ALA A 161 -21.38 -7.70 16.67
CA ALA A 161 -20.13 -8.47 16.72
C ALA A 161 -19.83 -9.16 15.37
N ALA A 162 -20.07 -8.45 14.27
CA ALA A 162 -19.95 -8.94 12.90
C ALA A 162 -18.87 -8.18 12.14
N THR A 163 -18.41 -8.78 11.04
CA THR A 163 -17.45 -8.15 10.12
C THR A 163 -17.97 -8.24 8.69
N ILE A 164 -17.73 -7.21 7.91
CA ILE A 164 -17.85 -7.21 6.45
C ILE A 164 -16.58 -6.57 5.91
N GLU A 165 -15.91 -7.27 4.99
CA GLU A 165 -14.67 -6.79 4.37
C GLU A 165 -14.76 -6.91 2.86
N SER A 166 -14.08 -6.00 2.14
CA SER A 166 -14.04 -6.02 0.69
C SER A 166 -12.65 -5.70 0.16
N SER A 167 -12.24 -6.38 -0.90
CA SER A 167 -10.96 -6.18 -1.58
C SER A 167 -11.02 -6.70 -3.01
N ALA A 168 -10.11 -6.25 -3.88
CA ALA A 168 -9.95 -6.81 -5.21
C ALA A 168 -8.53 -7.37 -5.37
N ASP A 169 -8.45 -8.56 -5.96
CA ASP A 169 -7.23 -9.22 -6.41
C ASP A 169 -7.04 -9.01 -7.92
N GLU A 170 -6.11 -9.75 -8.53
CA GLU A 170 -5.84 -9.66 -9.96
C GLU A 170 -7.08 -9.97 -10.82
N SER A 171 -7.81 -11.03 -10.51
CA SER A 171 -8.92 -11.54 -11.33
C SER A 171 -10.30 -11.45 -10.67
N ASN A 172 -10.37 -11.19 -9.38
CA ASN A 172 -11.63 -11.18 -8.65
C ASN A 172 -11.72 -10.06 -7.62
N THR A 173 -12.96 -9.63 -7.35
CA THR A 173 -13.29 -8.81 -6.18
C THR A 173 -14.02 -9.70 -5.18
N ARG A 174 -13.58 -9.64 -3.95
CA ARG A 174 -14.10 -10.41 -2.82
C ARG A 174 -14.83 -9.48 -1.86
N VAL A 175 -16.05 -9.88 -1.48
CA VAL A 175 -16.77 -9.30 -0.34
C VAL A 175 -17.09 -10.42 0.62
N SER A 176 -16.69 -10.31 1.87
CA SER A 176 -16.88 -11.37 2.88
C SER A 176 -17.63 -10.84 4.09
N PHE A 177 -18.35 -11.73 4.78
CA PHE A 177 -18.94 -11.43 6.08
C PHE A 177 -18.71 -12.57 7.07
N SER A 178 -18.73 -12.22 8.35
CA SER A 178 -18.79 -13.16 9.48
C SER A 178 -19.74 -12.62 10.54
N THR A 179 -20.62 -13.48 11.08
CA THR A 179 -21.63 -13.06 12.05
C THR A 179 -22.06 -14.23 12.94
N LEU A 180 -22.65 -13.92 14.10
CA LEU A 180 -23.39 -14.88 14.87
C LEU A 180 -24.71 -15.22 14.15
N LYS A 181 -25.16 -16.46 14.30
CA LYS A 181 -26.41 -16.98 13.69
C LYS A 181 -27.62 -16.09 13.97
N GLU A 182 -27.76 -15.59 15.20
CA GLU A 182 -28.87 -14.73 15.63
C GLU A 182 -28.90 -13.36 14.95
N ASN A 183 -27.75 -12.90 14.44
CA ASN A 183 -27.62 -11.59 13.79
C ASN A 183 -27.63 -11.67 12.25
N LEU A 184 -27.83 -12.87 11.69
CA LEU A 184 -27.70 -13.13 10.26
C LEU A 184 -28.53 -12.18 9.39
N ASP A 185 -29.82 -12.02 9.70
CA ASP A 185 -30.74 -11.22 8.87
C ASP A 185 -30.27 -9.78 8.74
N THR A 186 -29.84 -9.18 9.85
CA THR A 186 -29.31 -7.81 9.86
C THR A 186 -28.01 -7.69 9.07
N VAL A 187 -27.07 -8.62 9.31
CA VAL A 187 -25.74 -8.57 8.66
C VAL A 187 -25.83 -8.92 7.19
N LEU A 188 -26.69 -9.86 6.81
CA LEU A 188 -26.94 -10.21 5.41
C LEU A 188 -27.55 -9.03 4.64
N GLY A 189 -28.44 -8.26 5.25
CA GLY A 189 -28.98 -7.04 4.68
C GLY A 189 -27.88 -5.99 4.41
N VAL A 190 -26.97 -5.76 5.38
CA VAL A 190 -25.82 -4.84 5.19
C VAL A 190 -24.85 -5.39 4.15
N PHE A 191 -24.58 -6.69 4.14
CA PHE A 191 -23.74 -7.34 3.14
C PHE A 191 -24.30 -7.15 1.73
N LYS A 192 -25.62 -7.33 1.56
CA LYS A 192 -26.30 -7.03 0.30
C LYS A 192 -26.10 -5.56 -0.10
N GLU A 193 -26.35 -4.61 0.81
CA GLU A 193 -26.17 -3.19 0.50
C GLU A 193 -24.73 -2.88 0.03
N VAL A 194 -23.70 -3.42 0.72
CA VAL A 194 -22.29 -3.25 0.34
C VAL A 194 -22.01 -3.84 -1.05
N LEU A 195 -22.57 -5.00 -1.35
CA LEU A 195 -22.34 -5.68 -2.62
C LEU A 195 -23.13 -5.03 -3.78
N THR A 196 -24.35 -4.52 -3.52
CA THR A 196 -25.28 -4.12 -4.57
C THR A 196 -25.55 -2.63 -4.67
N GLN A 197 -25.18 -1.83 -3.65
CA GLN A 197 -25.50 -0.40 -3.57
C GLN A 197 -24.36 0.45 -2.98
N PRO A 198 -23.10 0.28 -3.44
CA PRO A 198 -22.00 1.09 -2.95
C PRO A 198 -22.15 2.55 -3.40
N GLU A 199 -21.86 3.50 -2.51
CA GLU A 199 -22.04 4.92 -2.82
C GLU A 199 -20.79 5.61 -3.35
N PHE A 200 -19.58 5.08 -3.08
CA PHE A 200 -18.30 5.68 -3.48
C PHE A 200 -18.22 7.18 -3.12
N ARG A 201 -18.35 7.50 -1.82
CA ARG A 201 -18.34 8.89 -1.35
C ARG A 201 -17.01 9.57 -1.62
N GLN A 202 -17.09 10.84 -2.02
CA GLN A 202 -15.88 11.58 -2.47
C GLN A 202 -14.83 11.72 -1.36
N ASP A 203 -15.25 11.99 -0.13
CA ASP A 203 -14.35 12.08 1.04
C ASP A 203 -13.57 10.77 1.27
N ARG A 204 -14.20 9.61 1.04
CA ARG A 204 -13.56 8.29 1.17
C ARG A 204 -12.63 7.99 -0.02
N ILE A 205 -12.98 8.45 -1.22
CA ILE A 205 -12.09 8.38 -2.39
C ILE A 205 -10.83 9.19 -2.12
N ASP A 206 -10.96 10.42 -1.61
CA ASP A 206 -9.83 11.30 -1.33
C ASP A 206 -8.94 10.72 -0.22
N THR A 207 -9.54 10.12 0.82
CA THR A 207 -8.81 9.39 1.87
C THR A 207 -8.03 8.20 1.30
N LEU A 208 -8.67 7.37 0.47
CA LEU A 208 -8.01 6.22 -0.15
C LEU A 208 -6.90 6.66 -1.09
N ARG A 209 -7.12 7.72 -1.89
CA ARG A 209 -6.09 8.27 -2.77
C ARG A 209 -4.85 8.70 -1.97
N ALA A 210 -5.04 9.38 -0.84
CA ALA A 210 -3.94 9.76 0.05
C ALA A 210 -3.18 8.54 0.60
N GLN A 211 -3.90 7.47 0.98
CA GLN A 211 -3.30 6.22 1.43
C GLN A 211 -2.49 5.53 0.31
N LEU A 212 -3.03 5.46 -0.90
CA LEU A 212 -2.34 4.89 -2.05
C LEU A 212 -1.09 5.70 -2.42
N ARG A 213 -1.17 7.02 -2.39
CA ARG A 213 0.00 7.90 -2.60
C ARG A 213 1.08 7.64 -1.53
N SER A 214 0.68 7.48 -0.27
CA SER A 214 1.60 7.12 0.81
C SER A 214 2.25 5.75 0.58
N ALA A 215 1.49 4.75 0.17
CA ALA A 215 2.02 3.43 -0.16
C ALA A 215 3.00 3.47 -1.33
N ILE A 216 2.70 4.26 -2.37
CA ILE A 216 3.61 4.47 -3.50
C ILE A 216 4.91 5.12 -3.03
N SER A 217 4.84 6.12 -2.14
CA SER A 217 6.01 6.86 -1.65
C SER A 217 7.01 5.98 -0.89
N THR A 218 6.51 4.96 -0.18
CA THR A 218 7.32 4.06 0.65
C THR A 218 7.63 2.71 -0.02
N ARG A 219 7.19 2.51 -1.27
CA ARG A 219 7.32 1.21 -1.96
C ARG A 219 8.76 0.74 -2.19
N ASN A 220 9.75 1.65 -2.04
CA ASN A 220 11.18 1.36 -2.16
C ASN A 220 11.91 1.33 -0.81
N ASP A 221 11.20 1.31 0.31
CA ASP A 221 11.83 1.27 1.64
C ASP A 221 12.32 -0.15 1.97
N ASP A 222 11.56 -1.16 1.58
CA ASP A 222 11.90 -2.58 1.81
C ASP A 222 12.54 -3.24 0.59
N ALA A 223 13.74 -3.77 0.78
CA ALA A 223 14.52 -4.36 -0.31
C ALA A 223 13.94 -5.68 -0.85
N ALA A 224 13.25 -6.48 -0.02
CA ALA A 224 12.61 -7.71 -0.47
C ALA A 224 11.40 -7.40 -1.35
N THR A 225 10.60 -6.40 -0.95
CA THR A 225 9.47 -5.91 -1.74
C THR A 225 9.93 -5.38 -3.10
N ILE A 226 11.07 -4.66 -3.16
CA ILE A 226 11.67 -4.22 -4.43
C ILE A 226 12.03 -5.43 -5.29
N ALA A 227 12.78 -6.41 -4.74
CA ALA A 227 13.27 -7.56 -5.50
C ALA A 227 12.11 -8.36 -6.13
N ASN A 228 11.07 -8.66 -5.36
CA ASN A 228 9.92 -9.43 -5.82
C ASN A 228 9.09 -8.66 -6.87
N ARG A 229 8.83 -7.38 -6.64
CA ARG A 229 8.10 -6.52 -7.57
C ARG A 229 8.82 -6.41 -8.91
N GLU A 230 10.12 -6.15 -8.87
CA GLU A 230 10.92 -5.99 -10.09
C GLU A 230 11.05 -7.31 -10.85
N LEU A 231 11.20 -8.44 -10.14
CA LEU A 231 11.20 -9.76 -10.76
C LEU A 231 9.88 -10.04 -11.50
N ALA A 232 8.74 -9.83 -10.85
CA ALA A 232 7.43 -10.02 -11.47
C ALA A 232 7.25 -9.10 -12.70
N ALA A 233 7.62 -7.82 -12.57
CA ALA A 233 7.52 -6.85 -13.66
C ALA A 233 8.44 -7.19 -14.86
N LEU A 234 9.59 -7.84 -14.61
CA LEU A 234 10.47 -8.31 -15.68
C LEU A 234 9.89 -9.54 -16.40
N ILE A 235 9.34 -10.50 -15.65
CA ILE A 235 8.83 -11.75 -16.21
C ILE A 235 7.51 -11.53 -16.94
N TYR A 236 6.60 -10.75 -16.38
CA TYR A 236 5.28 -10.49 -16.99
C TYR A 236 5.29 -9.35 -18.02
N GLY A 237 6.30 -8.47 -17.96
CA GLY A 237 6.39 -7.28 -18.81
C GLY A 237 5.67 -6.07 -18.20
N ARG A 238 6.34 -4.91 -18.20
CA ARG A 238 5.81 -3.66 -17.63
C ARG A 238 4.67 -3.04 -18.47
N ASP A 239 4.50 -3.47 -19.67
CA ASP A 239 3.43 -3.10 -20.62
C ASP A 239 2.23 -4.05 -20.57
N ASN A 240 2.27 -5.05 -19.69
CA ASN A 240 1.25 -6.07 -19.53
C ASN A 240 0.55 -5.92 -18.17
N PRO A 241 -0.78 -6.10 -18.06
CA PRO A 241 -1.51 -5.99 -16.81
C PRO A 241 -0.93 -6.83 -15.65
N TYR A 242 -0.35 -7.99 -15.93
CA TYR A 242 0.28 -8.86 -14.93
C TYR A 242 1.59 -8.29 -14.35
N GLY A 243 2.25 -7.37 -15.07
CA GLY A 243 3.48 -6.70 -14.63
C GLY A 243 3.32 -5.23 -14.29
N TRP A 244 2.09 -4.70 -14.28
CA TRP A 244 1.84 -3.30 -13.99
C TRP A 244 2.17 -2.94 -12.54
N ILE A 245 2.66 -1.72 -12.38
CA ILE A 245 2.97 -1.13 -11.09
C ILE A 245 2.17 0.17 -10.96
N THR A 246 1.36 0.28 -9.92
CA THR A 246 0.58 1.48 -9.61
C THR A 246 1.49 2.69 -9.46
N GLN A 247 1.11 3.81 -10.07
CA GLN A 247 1.85 5.08 -10.06
C GLN A 247 0.97 6.21 -9.52
N TYR A 248 1.57 7.31 -9.09
CA TYR A 248 0.82 8.52 -8.70
C TYR A 248 -0.14 8.96 -9.82
N ALA A 249 0.37 9.05 -11.05
CA ALA A 249 -0.42 9.49 -12.20
C ALA A 249 -1.65 8.60 -12.47
N THR A 250 -1.57 7.30 -12.23
CA THR A 250 -2.72 6.39 -12.45
C THR A 250 -3.76 6.51 -11.34
N VAL A 251 -3.30 6.64 -10.08
CA VAL A 251 -4.18 6.80 -8.91
C VAL A 251 -4.91 8.14 -8.92
N ASP A 252 -4.21 9.22 -9.28
CA ASP A 252 -4.78 10.57 -9.28
C ASP A 252 -5.88 10.76 -10.34
N ARG A 253 -5.86 9.95 -11.41
CA ARG A 253 -6.89 9.95 -12.46
C ARG A 253 -8.16 9.19 -12.10
N ILE A 254 -8.15 8.40 -11.03
CA ILE A 254 -9.34 7.64 -10.61
C ILE A 254 -10.39 8.61 -10.07
N THR A 255 -11.52 8.69 -10.75
CA THR A 255 -12.67 9.51 -10.35
C THR A 255 -13.80 8.66 -9.78
N ARG A 256 -14.77 9.31 -9.14
CA ARG A 256 -16.00 8.64 -8.69
C ARG A 256 -16.78 8.01 -9.84
N ASN A 257 -16.78 8.65 -11.00
CA ASN A 257 -17.45 8.12 -12.19
C ASN A 257 -16.77 6.83 -12.67
N ASP A 258 -15.42 6.79 -12.69
CA ASP A 258 -14.70 5.58 -13.07
C ASP A 258 -15.02 4.40 -12.14
N LEU A 259 -15.15 4.65 -10.83
CA LEU A 259 -15.53 3.63 -9.85
C LEU A 259 -16.96 3.12 -10.09
N ARG A 260 -17.90 4.01 -10.39
CA ARG A 260 -19.29 3.67 -10.73
C ARG A 260 -19.39 2.90 -12.03
N ASP A 261 -18.65 3.32 -13.07
CA ASP A 261 -18.63 2.66 -14.37
C ASP A 261 -18.04 1.25 -14.24
N TYR A 262 -16.93 1.10 -13.50
CA TYR A 262 -16.34 -0.21 -13.19
C TYR A 262 -17.34 -1.10 -12.45
N TYR A 263 -17.99 -0.57 -11.41
CA TYR A 263 -19.00 -1.29 -10.67
C TYR A 263 -20.17 -1.72 -11.57
N THR A 264 -20.76 -0.81 -12.31
CA THR A 264 -21.90 -1.08 -13.20
C THR A 264 -21.56 -2.13 -14.27
N ARG A 265 -20.30 -2.12 -14.74
CA ARG A 265 -19.83 -3.05 -15.77
C ARG A 265 -19.66 -4.46 -15.26
N TYR A 266 -19.20 -4.65 -14.02
CA TYR A 266 -18.74 -5.95 -13.55
C TYR A 266 -19.56 -6.56 -12.44
N PHE A 267 -20.33 -5.78 -11.67
CA PHE A 267 -21.09 -6.27 -10.51
C PHE A 267 -22.53 -6.58 -10.87
N PHE A 268 -22.77 -7.82 -11.22
CA PHE A 268 -24.11 -8.34 -11.53
C PHE A 268 -24.22 -9.80 -11.09
N PRO A 269 -25.46 -10.32 -10.85
CA PRO A 269 -25.66 -11.63 -10.25
C PRO A 269 -24.94 -12.77 -10.98
N ALA A 270 -25.08 -12.86 -12.31
CA ALA A 270 -24.48 -13.94 -13.10
C ALA A 270 -22.95 -13.92 -13.15
N ASN A 271 -22.33 -12.81 -12.73
CA ASN A 271 -20.87 -12.66 -12.59
C ASN A 271 -20.39 -12.91 -11.16
N THR A 272 -21.27 -13.37 -10.26
CA THR A 272 -21.00 -13.50 -8.83
C THR A 272 -21.27 -14.92 -8.35
N THR A 273 -20.31 -15.47 -7.60
CA THR A 273 -20.49 -16.72 -6.84
C THR A 273 -20.45 -16.39 -5.35
N LEU A 274 -21.52 -16.74 -4.62
CA LEU A 274 -21.62 -16.57 -3.17
C LEU A 274 -21.45 -17.93 -2.49
N GLY A 275 -20.45 -18.07 -1.63
CA GLY A 275 -20.28 -19.20 -0.75
C GLY A 275 -20.66 -18.84 0.68
N VAL A 276 -21.46 -19.67 1.34
CA VAL A 276 -21.86 -19.48 2.75
C VAL A 276 -21.62 -20.78 3.51
N TRP A 277 -21.05 -20.67 4.70
CA TRP A 277 -20.81 -21.83 5.56
C TRP A 277 -21.05 -21.47 7.04
N GLY A 278 -21.45 -22.46 7.83
CA GLY A 278 -21.71 -22.29 9.25
C GLY A 278 -23.00 -22.95 9.74
N ASP A 279 -23.51 -22.47 10.86
CA ASP A 279 -24.66 -23.07 11.56
C ASP A 279 -25.99 -22.65 10.95
N PHE A 280 -26.41 -23.35 9.91
CA PHE A 280 -27.71 -23.14 9.25
C PHE A 280 -28.23 -24.44 8.62
N ASP A 281 -29.51 -24.47 8.27
CA ASP A 281 -30.10 -25.43 7.35
C ASP A 281 -29.98 -24.93 5.91
N ALA A 282 -29.47 -25.76 5.00
CA ALA A 282 -29.14 -25.34 3.64
C ALA A 282 -30.35 -24.87 2.81
N GLU A 283 -31.52 -25.52 2.97
CA GLU A 283 -32.72 -25.09 2.23
C GLU A 283 -33.28 -23.77 2.76
N GLN A 284 -33.24 -23.56 4.08
CA GLN A 284 -33.62 -22.30 4.69
C GLN A 284 -32.68 -21.17 4.30
N MET A 285 -31.37 -21.40 4.32
CA MET A 285 -30.36 -20.44 3.91
C MET A 285 -30.50 -20.08 2.43
N LYS A 286 -30.69 -21.07 1.58
CA LYS A 286 -30.96 -20.84 0.14
C LYS A 286 -32.18 -19.95 -0.07
N ALA A 287 -33.29 -20.23 0.65
CA ALA A 287 -34.51 -19.43 0.56
C ALA A 287 -34.29 -17.99 1.07
N ALA A 288 -33.55 -17.81 2.17
CA ALA A 288 -33.21 -16.51 2.72
C ALA A 288 -32.37 -15.68 1.74
N ILE A 289 -31.30 -16.26 1.17
CA ILE A 289 -30.44 -15.59 0.19
C ILE A 289 -31.20 -15.29 -1.10
N GLN A 290 -32.01 -16.22 -1.60
CA GLN A 290 -32.84 -16.00 -2.77
C GLN A 290 -33.81 -14.85 -2.58
N LYS A 291 -34.44 -14.75 -1.40
CA LYS A 291 -35.34 -13.65 -1.05
C LYS A 291 -34.59 -12.33 -0.95
N GLU A 292 -33.45 -12.33 -0.26
CA GLU A 292 -32.66 -11.12 -0.01
C GLU A 292 -32.13 -10.52 -1.31
N PHE A 293 -31.64 -11.34 -2.24
CA PHE A 293 -31.06 -10.89 -3.52
C PHE A 293 -32.06 -10.92 -4.71
N ALA A 294 -33.37 -11.07 -4.47
CA ALA A 294 -34.35 -11.16 -5.53
C ALA A 294 -34.46 -9.89 -6.39
N ASP A 295 -34.21 -8.75 -5.81
CA ASP A 295 -34.24 -7.43 -6.44
C ASP A 295 -32.92 -7.04 -7.13
N TRP A 296 -31.85 -7.83 -6.94
CA TRP A 296 -30.60 -7.63 -7.68
C TRP A 296 -30.71 -8.17 -9.10
N THR A 297 -31.21 -7.32 -9.99
CA THR A 297 -31.56 -7.66 -11.39
C THR A 297 -30.71 -6.88 -12.38
N ALA A 298 -29.48 -6.54 -12.04
CA ALA A 298 -28.58 -5.85 -12.98
C ALA A 298 -28.55 -6.56 -14.34
N ALA A 299 -28.65 -5.77 -15.41
CA ALA A 299 -28.65 -6.32 -16.78
C ALA A 299 -27.43 -7.21 -16.99
N ALA A 300 -27.66 -8.40 -17.50
CA ALA A 300 -26.57 -9.33 -17.80
C ALA A 300 -25.61 -8.69 -18.79
N GLN A 301 -24.39 -8.48 -18.36
CA GLN A 301 -23.28 -8.02 -19.18
C GLN A 301 -22.55 -9.26 -19.74
N PRO A 302 -21.84 -9.15 -20.87
CA PRO A 302 -20.94 -10.20 -21.28
C PRO A 302 -19.92 -10.48 -20.17
N PRO A 303 -19.56 -11.75 -19.91
CA PRO A 303 -18.51 -12.07 -18.93
C PRO A 303 -17.25 -11.27 -19.22
N PRO A 304 -16.49 -10.85 -18.20
CA PRO A 304 -15.22 -10.17 -18.42
C PRO A 304 -14.24 -11.11 -19.13
N VAL A 305 -13.49 -10.55 -20.07
CA VAL A 305 -12.41 -11.27 -20.76
C VAL A 305 -11.10 -10.74 -20.19
N PHE A 306 -10.40 -11.58 -19.47
CA PHE A 306 -9.09 -11.23 -18.93
C PHE A 306 -8.03 -11.18 -20.03
N PRO A 307 -7.04 -10.29 -19.94
CA PRO A 307 -5.96 -10.20 -20.91
C PRO A 307 -5.17 -11.51 -20.97
N LYS A 308 -4.72 -11.88 -22.16
CA LYS A 308 -3.85 -13.04 -22.31
C LYS A 308 -2.44 -12.67 -21.87
N TRP A 309 -1.87 -13.50 -21.00
CA TRP A 309 -0.47 -13.37 -20.64
C TRP A 309 0.43 -13.74 -21.82
N LYS A 310 1.54 -13.02 -21.95
CA LYS A 310 2.62 -13.29 -22.90
C LYS A 310 3.93 -13.14 -22.16
N GLU A 311 4.80 -14.15 -22.24
CA GLU A 311 6.11 -14.13 -21.61
C GLU A 311 6.97 -13.00 -22.16
N ALA A 312 7.57 -12.22 -21.27
CA ALA A 312 8.61 -11.27 -21.61
C ALA A 312 9.98 -11.97 -21.55
N ALA A 313 10.90 -11.59 -22.44
CA ALA A 313 12.28 -12.11 -22.41
C ALA A 313 13.07 -11.43 -21.27
N ALA A 314 13.07 -12.05 -20.09
CA ALA A 314 13.55 -11.42 -18.86
C ALA A 314 14.93 -11.91 -18.38
N GLY A 315 15.56 -12.88 -19.02
CA GLY A 315 16.86 -13.43 -18.58
C GLY A 315 17.96 -12.37 -18.42
N GLY A 316 18.83 -12.54 -17.44
CA GLY A 316 19.94 -11.63 -17.19
C GLY A 316 20.09 -11.18 -15.74
N VAL A 317 21.10 -10.34 -15.47
CA VAL A 317 21.40 -9.81 -14.14
C VAL A 317 20.94 -8.35 -14.06
N TYR A 318 20.20 -8.04 -13.02
CA TYR A 318 19.61 -6.74 -12.78
C TYR A 318 19.98 -6.24 -11.37
N LEU A 319 20.39 -4.98 -11.27
CA LEU A 319 20.79 -4.35 -10.00
C LEU A 319 19.88 -3.17 -9.69
N ALA A 320 19.19 -3.26 -8.56
CA ALA A 320 18.57 -2.12 -7.90
C ALA A 320 19.53 -1.61 -6.82
N GLU A 321 20.20 -0.49 -7.08
CA GLU A 321 21.13 0.08 -6.10
C GLU A 321 20.39 0.67 -4.92
N LYS A 322 20.66 0.16 -3.70
CA LYS A 322 20.12 0.64 -2.44
C LYS A 322 21.28 0.79 -1.43
N LYS A 323 21.81 2.02 -1.31
CA LYS A 323 23.01 2.34 -0.52
C LYS A 323 22.90 2.02 0.96
N ASP A 324 21.70 2.09 1.50
CA ASP A 324 21.36 1.81 2.89
C ASP A 324 20.99 0.34 3.16
N ALA A 325 21.05 -0.54 2.15
CA ALA A 325 20.77 -1.96 2.34
C ALA A 325 21.91 -2.63 3.13
N PRO A 326 21.62 -3.19 4.32
CA PRO A 326 22.64 -3.84 5.15
C PRO A 326 23.09 -5.20 4.58
N GLN A 327 22.26 -5.81 3.73
CA GLN A 327 22.47 -7.09 3.09
C GLN A 327 22.06 -7.01 1.63
N ALA A 328 22.59 -7.89 0.80
CA ALA A 328 22.11 -8.13 -0.53
C ALA A 328 20.86 -9.02 -0.46
N LEU A 329 19.74 -8.51 -0.95
CA LEU A 329 18.53 -9.30 -1.18
C LEU A 329 18.46 -9.65 -2.67
N PHE A 330 17.97 -10.83 -2.97
CA PHE A 330 17.82 -11.27 -4.35
C PHE A 330 16.51 -12.00 -4.58
N ALA A 331 16.00 -11.84 -5.79
CA ALA A 331 14.91 -12.63 -6.35
C ALA A 331 15.37 -13.13 -7.71
N ILE A 332 15.36 -14.45 -7.89
CA ILE A 332 15.83 -15.13 -9.10
C ILE A 332 14.66 -15.96 -9.63
N GLY A 333 14.33 -15.83 -10.92
CA GLY A 333 13.19 -16.58 -11.41
C GLY A 333 12.99 -16.52 -12.92
N ALA A 334 11.93 -17.20 -13.31
CA ALA A 334 11.39 -17.25 -14.67
C ALA A 334 9.89 -17.49 -14.62
N ALA A 335 9.24 -17.46 -15.77
CA ALA A 335 7.85 -17.91 -15.88
C ALA A 335 7.72 -19.36 -15.39
N GLY A 336 6.73 -19.59 -14.54
CA GLY A 336 6.38 -20.89 -14.01
C GLY A 336 5.32 -21.60 -14.85
N GLY A 337 4.44 -22.34 -14.18
CA GLY A 337 3.37 -23.11 -14.81
C GLY A 337 1.99 -22.74 -14.30
N LYS A 338 1.00 -23.48 -14.75
CA LYS A 338 -0.40 -23.39 -14.30
C LYS A 338 -0.73 -24.50 -13.32
N ALA A 339 -1.71 -24.22 -12.46
CA ALA A 339 -2.26 -25.24 -11.55
C ALA A 339 -2.95 -26.41 -12.30
N SER A 340 -3.27 -26.25 -13.59
CA SER A 340 -3.79 -27.32 -14.46
C SER A 340 -2.72 -28.15 -15.16
N ASP A 341 -1.44 -27.82 -15.01
CA ASP A 341 -0.38 -28.54 -15.70
C ASP A 341 -0.24 -29.96 -15.17
N LYS A 342 -0.13 -30.90 -16.08
CA LYS A 342 0.04 -32.34 -15.75
C LYS A 342 1.30 -32.61 -14.93
N ASP A 343 2.30 -31.76 -15.09
CA ASP A 343 3.61 -31.87 -14.45
C ASP A 343 3.67 -31.17 -13.09
N LEU A 344 2.58 -30.50 -12.63
CA LEU A 344 2.54 -29.71 -11.40
C LEU A 344 3.09 -30.44 -10.19
N ALA A 345 2.68 -31.70 -9.96
CA ALA A 345 3.12 -32.45 -8.78
C ALA A 345 4.64 -32.68 -8.76
N ALA A 346 5.24 -32.95 -9.91
CA ALA A 346 6.69 -33.11 -10.03
C ALA A 346 7.43 -31.77 -9.88
N LEU A 347 6.85 -30.68 -10.39
CA LEU A 347 7.39 -29.31 -10.25
C LEU A 347 7.36 -28.82 -8.79
N GLU A 348 6.30 -29.11 -8.07
CA GLU A 348 6.17 -28.84 -6.63
C GLU A 348 7.25 -29.61 -5.83
N ILE A 349 7.45 -30.91 -6.12
CA ILE A 349 8.52 -31.70 -5.49
C ILE A 349 9.91 -31.16 -5.86
N MET A 350 10.14 -30.78 -7.12
CA MET A 350 11.38 -30.16 -7.56
C MET A 350 11.71 -28.90 -6.76
N SER A 351 10.74 -27.98 -6.63
CA SER A 351 10.94 -26.75 -5.86
C SER A 351 11.14 -27.02 -4.38
N ALA A 352 10.45 -28.02 -3.85
CA ALA A 352 10.60 -28.46 -2.46
C ALA A 352 12.00 -28.99 -2.15
N VAL A 353 12.57 -29.80 -3.03
CA VAL A 353 13.96 -30.30 -2.91
C VAL A 353 14.96 -29.14 -2.99
N LEU A 354 14.74 -28.18 -3.87
CA LEU A 354 15.62 -27.02 -3.99
C LEU A 354 15.61 -26.14 -2.74
N GLY A 355 14.43 -25.76 -2.26
CA GLY A 355 14.37 -24.63 -1.33
C GLY A 355 13.43 -24.77 -0.14
N SER A 356 12.91 -25.94 0.18
CA SER A 356 11.99 -26.07 1.31
C SER A 356 12.69 -26.24 2.64
N GLY A 357 12.61 -25.19 3.46
CA GLY A 357 13.15 -25.17 4.81
C GLY A 357 14.68 -25.24 4.84
N SER A 358 15.23 -25.39 6.04
CA SER A 358 16.69 -25.37 6.28
C SER A 358 17.47 -26.56 5.68
N LYS A 359 16.77 -27.59 5.21
CA LYS A 359 17.34 -28.81 4.62
C LYS A 359 17.26 -28.83 3.09
N GLY A 360 16.68 -27.81 2.46
CA GLY A 360 16.71 -27.67 1.01
C GLY A 360 18.15 -27.53 0.48
N ARG A 361 18.37 -27.95 -0.77
CA ARG A 361 19.70 -27.89 -1.40
C ARG A 361 20.26 -26.47 -1.43
N LEU A 362 19.44 -25.45 -1.70
CA LEU A 362 19.89 -24.05 -1.80
C LEU A 362 20.31 -23.47 -0.43
N PRO A 363 19.54 -23.56 0.66
CA PRO A 363 19.99 -23.14 1.99
C PRO A 363 21.27 -23.88 2.44
N GLU A 364 21.38 -25.18 2.17
CA GLU A 364 22.56 -25.97 2.52
C GLU A 364 23.78 -25.55 1.72
N LYS A 365 23.62 -25.33 0.42
CA LYS A 365 24.67 -24.84 -0.47
C LYS A 365 25.17 -23.46 -0.04
N ALA A 366 24.28 -22.54 0.26
CA ALA A 366 24.63 -21.20 0.73
C ALA A 366 25.37 -21.28 2.07
N ARG A 367 24.90 -22.11 3.01
CA ARG A 367 25.57 -22.32 4.30
C ARG A 367 26.99 -22.87 4.11
N SER A 368 27.20 -23.79 3.19
CA SER A 368 28.54 -24.35 2.91
C SER A 368 29.51 -23.31 2.37
N ARG A 369 29.01 -22.27 1.70
CA ARG A 369 29.82 -21.17 1.15
C ARG A 369 30.08 -20.04 2.14
N THR A 370 29.09 -19.67 2.95
CA THR A 370 29.16 -18.52 3.85
C THR A 370 29.54 -18.89 5.28
N GLY A 371 29.48 -20.18 5.65
CA GLY A 371 29.65 -20.64 7.03
C GLY A 371 28.46 -20.30 7.96
N ALA A 372 27.43 -19.62 7.49
CA ALA A 372 26.26 -19.19 8.26
C ALA A 372 24.94 -19.62 7.59
N PRO A 373 23.88 -19.86 8.37
CA PRO A 373 22.55 -20.08 7.81
C PRO A 373 22.11 -18.89 6.98
N GLN A 374 21.50 -19.16 5.83
CA GLN A 374 20.89 -18.17 4.95
C GLN A 374 19.40 -18.49 4.78
N ASP A 375 18.56 -17.45 4.78
CA ASP A 375 17.12 -17.60 4.47
C ASP A 375 16.96 -17.56 2.94
N ILE A 376 17.01 -18.73 2.34
CA ILE A 376 16.80 -18.92 0.89
C ILE A 376 15.64 -19.85 0.70
N ARG A 377 14.68 -19.45 -0.10
CA ARG A 377 13.47 -20.23 -0.42
C ARG A 377 13.33 -20.37 -1.91
N CYS A 378 12.86 -21.54 -2.31
CA CYS A 378 12.49 -21.83 -3.70
C CYS A 378 11.01 -22.20 -3.74
N MET A 379 10.27 -21.60 -4.66
CA MET A 379 8.83 -21.81 -4.80
C MET A 379 8.47 -22.01 -6.27
N TRP A 380 7.55 -22.92 -6.51
CA TRP A 380 6.84 -23.03 -7.78
C TRP A 380 5.44 -22.45 -7.58
N LEU A 381 5.28 -21.18 -7.90
CA LEU A 381 4.04 -20.43 -7.72
C LEU A 381 3.16 -20.62 -8.97
N SER A 382 2.38 -21.69 -9.01
CA SER A 382 1.44 -21.91 -10.11
C SER A 382 0.23 -20.98 -10.00
N ALA A 383 -0.11 -20.27 -11.08
CA ALA A 383 -1.37 -19.53 -11.17
C ALA A 383 -2.47 -20.41 -11.79
N TYR A 384 -3.72 -19.98 -11.70
CA TYR A 384 -4.86 -20.76 -12.18
C TYR A 384 -5.12 -20.60 -13.69
N ASP A 385 -5.00 -19.40 -14.23
CA ASP A 385 -5.38 -19.01 -15.58
C ASP A 385 -4.19 -18.64 -16.49
N HIS A 386 -3.05 -18.31 -15.91
CA HIS A 386 -1.81 -17.94 -16.62
C HIS A 386 -0.61 -18.69 -16.03
N ALA A 387 0.57 -18.52 -16.61
CA ALA A 387 1.79 -19.05 -16.02
C ALA A 387 2.16 -18.23 -14.77
N GLY A 388 2.33 -18.91 -13.67
CA GLY A 388 2.83 -18.31 -12.43
C GLY A 388 4.34 -18.06 -12.48
N LEU A 389 5.01 -18.13 -11.33
CA LEU A 389 6.44 -17.87 -11.21
C LEU A 389 7.20 -19.09 -10.67
N PHE A 390 8.32 -19.41 -11.27
CA PHE A 390 9.40 -20.11 -10.59
C PHE A 390 10.27 -19.05 -9.92
N GLU A 391 10.39 -19.12 -8.60
CA GLU A 391 11.02 -18.06 -7.82
C GLU A 391 11.96 -18.61 -6.76
N ILE A 392 13.16 -18.05 -6.68
CA ILE A 392 14.13 -18.27 -5.60
C ILE A 392 14.41 -16.91 -4.97
N VAL A 393 14.02 -16.74 -3.72
CA VAL A 393 14.23 -15.51 -2.96
C VAL A 393 15.14 -15.74 -1.77
N GLY A 394 15.92 -14.73 -1.43
CA GLY A 394 16.77 -14.84 -0.26
C GLY A 394 17.60 -13.59 0.02
N SER A 395 18.37 -13.68 1.09
CA SER A 395 19.31 -12.63 1.49
C SER A 395 20.65 -13.21 1.89
N THR A 396 21.69 -12.40 1.73
CA THR A 396 23.05 -12.76 2.16
C THR A 396 23.86 -11.49 2.45
N GLY A 397 24.99 -11.61 3.13
CA GLY A 397 25.91 -10.48 3.28
C GLY A 397 26.38 -9.96 1.93
N ASN A 398 26.44 -8.63 1.76
CA ASN A 398 26.84 -7.99 0.50
C ASN A 398 28.16 -8.56 -0.07
N ALA A 399 29.15 -8.79 0.79
CA ALA A 399 30.47 -9.29 0.38
C ALA A 399 30.42 -10.64 -0.35
N GLY A 400 29.54 -11.55 0.06
CA GLY A 400 29.40 -12.90 -0.49
C GLY A 400 28.29 -13.07 -1.52
N ALA A 401 27.61 -12.01 -1.90
CA ALA A 401 26.38 -12.09 -2.71
C ALA A 401 26.60 -12.82 -4.04
N VAL A 402 27.65 -12.48 -4.77
CA VAL A 402 27.96 -13.09 -6.08
C VAL A 402 28.24 -14.58 -5.96
N ASP A 403 29.01 -14.98 -4.94
CA ASP A 403 29.34 -16.38 -4.71
C ASP A 403 28.11 -17.22 -4.32
N VAL A 404 27.23 -16.69 -3.47
CA VAL A 404 25.97 -17.34 -3.09
C VAL A 404 25.06 -17.50 -4.32
N ILE A 405 24.86 -16.44 -5.10
CA ILE A 405 24.01 -16.47 -6.31
C ILE A 405 24.57 -17.45 -7.36
N ARG A 406 25.90 -17.48 -7.55
CA ARG A 406 26.55 -18.46 -8.41
C ARG A 406 26.25 -19.90 -7.91
N GLY A 407 26.37 -20.14 -6.61
CA GLY A 407 26.04 -21.43 -6.01
C GLY A 407 24.59 -21.85 -6.20
N ILE A 408 23.66 -20.90 -6.20
CA ILE A 408 22.24 -21.14 -6.52
C ILE A 408 22.10 -21.58 -7.98
N ARG A 409 22.70 -20.87 -8.93
CA ARG A 409 22.66 -21.24 -10.35
C ARG A 409 23.27 -22.63 -10.61
N ASP A 410 24.41 -22.93 -9.97
CA ASP A 410 25.05 -24.24 -10.07
C ASP A 410 24.12 -25.35 -9.59
N GLU A 411 23.37 -25.13 -8.50
CA GLU A 411 22.46 -26.13 -7.96
C GLU A 411 21.19 -26.29 -8.82
N VAL A 412 20.66 -25.19 -9.39
CA VAL A 412 19.57 -25.26 -10.37
C VAL A 412 20.04 -26.03 -11.62
N GLN A 413 21.28 -25.82 -12.09
CA GLN A 413 21.86 -26.59 -13.19
C GLN A 413 22.00 -28.08 -12.84
N ARG A 414 22.38 -28.43 -11.60
CA ARG A 414 22.47 -29.84 -11.17
C ARG A 414 21.13 -30.54 -11.20
N MET A 415 20.02 -29.84 -10.88
CA MET A 415 18.68 -30.42 -11.00
C MET A 415 18.34 -30.88 -12.42
N THR A 416 18.92 -30.24 -13.45
CA THR A 416 18.68 -30.63 -14.86
C THR A 416 19.57 -31.78 -15.34
N THR A 417 20.59 -32.14 -14.58
CA THR A 417 21.61 -33.12 -15.02
C THR A 417 21.60 -34.43 -14.22
N ALA A 418 21.17 -34.40 -12.98
CA ALA A 418 21.19 -35.55 -12.06
C ALA A 418 19.85 -35.76 -11.35
N GLU A 419 19.50 -37.02 -11.14
CA GLU A 419 18.34 -37.37 -10.31
C GLU A 419 18.55 -36.94 -8.85
N ILE A 420 17.45 -36.64 -8.19
CA ILE A 420 17.40 -36.46 -6.73
C ILE A 420 17.54 -37.82 -6.02
N THR A 421 17.92 -37.80 -4.75
CA THR A 421 18.02 -39.01 -3.94
C THR A 421 16.63 -39.50 -3.48
N ASP A 422 16.54 -40.77 -3.10
CA ASP A 422 15.30 -41.33 -2.53
C ASP A 422 14.87 -40.61 -1.24
N GLN A 423 15.85 -40.18 -0.44
CA GLN A 423 15.60 -39.44 0.78
C GLN A 423 15.02 -38.05 0.52
N GLU A 424 15.55 -37.33 -0.48
CA GLU A 424 15.04 -35.99 -0.90
C GLU A 424 13.60 -36.14 -1.42
N LEU A 425 13.33 -37.12 -2.27
CA LEU A 425 11.99 -37.39 -2.80
C LEU A 425 11.01 -37.70 -1.66
N ALA A 426 11.38 -38.58 -0.74
CA ALA A 426 10.53 -38.94 0.39
C ALA A 426 10.24 -37.75 1.30
N SER A 427 11.26 -36.96 1.64
CA SER A 427 11.10 -35.79 2.50
C SER A 427 10.26 -34.67 1.85
N ALA A 428 10.50 -34.36 0.56
CA ALA A 428 9.73 -33.37 -0.18
C ALA A 428 8.26 -33.78 -0.33
N ARG A 429 8.02 -35.04 -0.68
CA ARG A 429 6.66 -35.61 -0.79
C ARG A 429 5.90 -35.52 0.53
N GLU A 430 6.52 -35.98 1.63
CA GLU A 430 5.91 -35.93 2.96
C GLU A 430 5.57 -34.48 3.35
N MET A 431 6.48 -33.57 3.16
CA MET A 431 6.27 -32.15 3.47
C MET A 431 5.08 -31.56 2.66
N LEU A 432 5.02 -31.80 1.35
CA LEU A 432 3.95 -31.29 0.50
C LEU A 432 2.59 -31.89 0.83
N LEU A 433 2.56 -33.20 1.09
CA LEU A 433 1.32 -33.90 1.50
C LEU A 433 0.81 -33.38 2.85
N ASN A 434 1.70 -33.15 3.81
CA ASN A 434 1.35 -32.55 5.09
C ASN A 434 0.86 -31.09 4.91
N ALA A 435 1.55 -30.28 4.11
CA ALA A 435 1.14 -28.92 3.81
C ALA A 435 -0.24 -28.86 3.14
N LEU A 436 -0.53 -29.81 2.24
CA LEU A 436 -1.83 -29.94 1.59
C LEU A 436 -2.97 -30.18 2.59
N VAL A 437 -2.76 -31.02 3.60
CA VAL A 437 -3.77 -31.25 4.67
C VAL A 437 -4.05 -29.95 5.43
N PHE A 438 -3.02 -29.24 5.86
CA PHE A 438 -3.18 -27.95 6.58
C PHE A 438 -3.79 -26.83 5.72
N ALA A 439 -3.61 -26.89 4.41
CA ALA A 439 -4.21 -25.90 3.48
C ALA A 439 -5.76 -26.02 3.42
N TYR A 440 -6.31 -27.14 3.90
CA TYR A 440 -7.76 -27.44 3.89
C TYR A 440 -8.33 -27.67 5.29
N GLU A 441 -7.54 -27.47 6.32
CA GLU A 441 -8.00 -27.57 7.68
C GLU A 441 -8.99 -26.44 8.00
N GLY A 442 -10.19 -26.83 8.43
CA GLY A 442 -11.27 -25.89 8.77
C GLY A 442 -12.15 -25.47 7.57
N ARG A 443 -13.39 -25.15 7.89
CA ARG A 443 -14.44 -24.86 6.89
C ARG A 443 -14.15 -23.62 6.05
N THR A 444 -13.58 -22.59 6.67
CA THR A 444 -13.23 -21.34 5.99
C THR A 444 -12.19 -21.55 4.87
N LYS A 445 -11.10 -22.27 5.15
CA LYS A 445 -10.08 -22.55 4.13
C LYS A 445 -10.63 -23.43 3.02
N LEU A 446 -11.39 -24.46 3.40
CA LEU A 446 -12.04 -25.36 2.46
C LEU A 446 -12.97 -24.61 1.51
N MET A 447 -13.91 -23.81 2.06
CA MET A 447 -14.88 -23.08 1.25
C MET A 447 -14.19 -22.02 0.37
N SER A 448 -13.26 -21.24 0.91
CA SER A 448 -12.51 -20.25 0.14
C SER A 448 -11.78 -20.90 -1.03
N ARG A 449 -11.16 -22.07 -0.82
CA ARG A 449 -10.46 -22.80 -1.87
C ARG A 449 -11.42 -23.39 -2.91
N THR A 450 -12.55 -23.93 -2.44
CA THR A 450 -13.58 -24.47 -3.34
C THR A 450 -14.16 -23.38 -4.24
N LEU A 451 -14.46 -22.22 -3.67
CA LEU A 451 -14.92 -21.04 -4.44
C LEU A 451 -13.91 -20.63 -5.49
N LEU A 452 -12.62 -20.60 -5.14
CA LEU A 452 -11.56 -20.21 -6.05
C LEU A 452 -11.36 -21.24 -7.18
N LEU A 453 -11.38 -22.53 -6.87
CA LEU A 453 -11.31 -23.59 -7.88
C LEU A 453 -12.50 -23.55 -8.82
N ASP A 454 -13.71 -23.35 -8.29
CA ASP A 454 -14.92 -23.21 -9.08
C ASP A 454 -14.88 -21.94 -9.96
N PHE A 455 -14.39 -20.84 -9.42
CA PHE A 455 -14.19 -19.57 -10.14
C PHE A 455 -13.34 -19.77 -11.41
N TYR A 456 -12.27 -20.56 -11.32
CA TYR A 456 -11.40 -20.86 -12.46
C TYR A 456 -11.80 -22.11 -13.26
N GLY A 457 -12.94 -22.74 -12.92
CA GLY A 457 -13.47 -23.90 -13.64
C GLY A 457 -12.71 -25.21 -13.41
N TYR A 458 -12.02 -25.34 -12.28
CA TYR A 458 -11.33 -26.57 -11.90
C TYR A 458 -12.32 -27.65 -11.40
N PRO A 459 -12.03 -28.94 -11.60
CA PRO A 459 -12.90 -30.00 -11.14
C PRO A 459 -12.99 -30.05 -9.62
N ARG A 460 -14.14 -30.49 -9.08
CA ARG A 460 -14.37 -30.56 -7.63
C ARG A 460 -13.42 -31.51 -6.90
N ASP A 461 -12.91 -32.52 -7.58
CA ASP A 461 -11.95 -33.50 -7.07
C ASP A 461 -10.48 -33.14 -7.38
N TYR A 462 -10.21 -31.89 -7.77
CA TYR A 462 -8.85 -31.39 -8.06
C TYR A 462 -7.84 -31.74 -6.95
N LEU A 463 -8.24 -31.59 -5.69
CA LEU A 463 -7.37 -31.85 -4.55
C LEU A 463 -7.02 -33.30 -4.34
N PRO A 464 -8.01 -34.24 -4.29
CA PRO A 464 -7.72 -35.65 -4.31
C PRO A 464 -6.83 -36.08 -5.49
N GLN A 465 -7.04 -35.48 -6.67
CA GLN A 465 -6.18 -35.72 -7.82
C GLN A 465 -4.74 -35.24 -7.57
N LEU A 466 -4.56 -34.04 -7.06
CA LEU A 466 -3.22 -33.49 -6.72
C LEU A 466 -2.54 -34.34 -5.63
N GLN A 467 -3.26 -34.73 -4.57
CA GLN A 467 -2.73 -35.60 -3.54
C GLN A 467 -2.22 -36.94 -4.12
N LYS A 468 -3.01 -37.58 -4.98
CA LYS A 468 -2.64 -38.81 -5.68
C LYS A 468 -1.44 -38.60 -6.62
N ALA A 469 -1.41 -37.50 -7.35
CA ALA A 469 -0.31 -37.14 -8.25
C ALA A 469 1.01 -36.98 -7.45
N LEU A 470 1.00 -36.24 -6.34
CA LEU A 470 2.17 -36.07 -5.47
C LEU A 470 2.70 -37.43 -4.93
N GLN A 471 1.81 -38.35 -4.58
CA GLN A 471 2.20 -39.70 -4.13
C GLN A 471 2.88 -40.54 -5.23
N ALA A 472 2.50 -40.32 -6.48
CA ALA A 472 2.98 -41.09 -7.63
C ALA A 472 4.28 -40.59 -8.25
N VAL A 473 4.72 -39.35 -7.96
CA VAL A 473 5.94 -38.75 -8.54
C VAL A 473 7.17 -39.62 -8.29
N THR A 474 7.98 -39.85 -9.33
CA THR A 474 9.25 -40.55 -9.27
C THR A 474 10.45 -39.59 -9.41
N LYS A 475 11.66 -40.08 -9.13
CA LYS A 475 12.90 -39.28 -9.35
C LYS A 475 13.09 -38.93 -10.83
N ALA A 476 12.72 -39.84 -11.74
CA ALA A 476 12.77 -39.63 -13.18
C ALA A 476 11.82 -38.50 -13.62
N ASP A 477 10.61 -38.41 -13.01
CA ASP A 477 9.68 -37.32 -13.29
C ASP A 477 10.25 -35.99 -12.85
N VAL A 478 10.88 -35.92 -11.67
CA VAL A 478 11.53 -34.68 -11.19
C VAL A 478 12.68 -34.27 -12.12
N LEU A 479 13.51 -35.19 -12.58
CA LEU A 479 14.56 -34.90 -13.55
C LEU A 479 13.98 -34.43 -14.88
N HIS A 480 12.89 -35.07 -15.34
CA HIS A 480 12.20 -34.73 -16.58
C HIS A 480 11.71 -33.27 -16.53
N VAL A 481 10.95 -32.90 -15.51
CA VAL A 481 10.43 -31.53 -15.39
C VAL A 481 11.55 -30.52 -15.15
N SER A 482 12.62 -30.88 -14.42
CA SER A 482 13.77 -30.00 -14.27
C SER A 482 14.42 -29.66 -15.60
N ARG A 483 14.57 -30.64 -16.51
CA ARG A 483 15.09 -30.41 -17.87
C ARG A 483 14.17 -29.58 -18.74
N GLN A 484 12.88 -29.75 -18.60
CA GLN A 484 11.87 -29.08 -19.41
C GLN A 484 11.65 -27.63 -19.00
N TYR A 485 11.59 -27.35 -17.70
CA TYR A 485 11.15 -26.06 -17.18
C TYR A 485 12.29 -25.20 -16.60
N LEU A 486 13.40 -25.79 -16.14
CA LEU A 486 14.53 -25.02 -15.65
C LEU A 486 15.51 -24.70 -16.77
N SER A 487 15.72 -23.42 -17.00
CA SER A 487 16.74 -22.91 -17.93
C SER A 487 17.65 -21.92 -17.19
N PRO A 488 18.72 -22.37 -16.53
CA PRO A 488 19.57 -21.53 -15.65
C PRO A 488 20.11 -20.27 -16.33
N ASP A 489 20.33 -20.34 -17.64
CA ASP A 489 20.83 -19.20 -18.43
C ASP A 489 19.74 -18.17 -18.78
N LYS A 490 18.47 -18.53 -18.63
CA LYS A 490 17.31 -17.66 -18.90
C LYS A 490 16.70 -17.08 -17.65
N LEU A 491 17.24 -17.36 -16.47
CA LEU A 491 16.74 -16.81 -15.22
C LEU A 491 16.98 -15.30 -15.17
N ALA A 492 15.99 -14.55 -14.78
CA ALA A 492 16.16 -13.18 -14.33
C ALA A 492 16.72 -13.19 -12.90
N ILE A 493 17.78 -12.45 -12.66
CA ILE A 493 18.44 -12.33 -11.35
C ILE A 493 18.33 -10.87 -10.92
N VAL A 494 17.41 -10.55 -10.04
CA VAL A 494 17.26 -9.22 -9.45
C VAL A 494 18.03 -9.18 -8.14
N VAL A 495 18.95 -8.23 -7.99
CA VAL A 495 19.71 -7.99 -6.77
C VAL A 495 19.42 -6.58 -6.26
N VAL A 496 19.05 -6.46 -5.00
CA VAL A 496 18.84 -5.19 -4.30
C VAL A 496 19.90 -5.08 -3.21
N ALA A 497 20.89 -4.20 -3.40
CA ALA A 497 22.05 -4.15 -2.54
C ALA A 497 22.82 -2.83 -2.66
N ASN A 498 23.78 -2.64 -1.76
CA ASN A 498 24.85 -1.64 -1.94
C ASN A 498 26.03 -2.28 -2.67
N PRO A 499 26.23 -2.00 -3.97
CA PRO A 499 27.29 -2.64 -4.76
C PRO A 499 28.70 -2.26 -4.29
N SER A 500 28.88 -1.15 -3.58
CA SER A 500 30.20 -0.75 -3.05
C SER A 500 30.74 -1.72 -2.00
N ASN A 501 29.88 -2.58 -1.43
CA ASN A 501 30.24 -3.57 -0.42
C ASN A 501 30.49 -4.98 -0.99
N PHE A 502 30.45 -5.15 -2.31
CA PHE A 502 30.71 -6.43 -2.96
C PHE A 502 32.22 -6.70 -3.03
N VAL A 503 32.63 -7.93 -2.71
CA VAL A 503 34.02 -8.39 -2.95
C VAL A 503 34.24 -8.70 -4.42
N GLU A 504 33.24 -9.30 -5.06
CA GLU A 504 33.24 -9.64 -6.48
C GLU A 504 32.11 -8.94 -7.19
N PRO A 505 32.34 -8.27 -8.34
CA PRO A 505 31.28 -7.54 -9.04
C PRO A 505 30.26 -8.49 -9.68
N LEU A 506 29.01 -8.01 -9.82
CA LEU A 506 27.86 -8.81 -10.31
C LEU A 506 28.02 -9.30 -11.76
N ASP A 507 28.83 -8.67 -12.60
CA ASP A 507 29.13 -9.10 -13.98
C ASP A 507 29.78 -10.49 -14.03
N LYS A 508 30.40 -10.95 -12.93
CA LYS A 508 30.92 -12.31 -12.77
C LYS A 508 29.83 -13.39 -12.69
N LEU A 509 28.58 -13.00 -12.64
CA LEU A 509 27.44 -13.92 -12.81
C LEU A 509 27.17 -14.27 -14.30
N GLY A 510 27.92 -13.68 -15.24
CA GLY A 510 27.83 -14.00 -16.65
C GLY A 510 26.89 -13.09 -17.43
N GLY A 511 27.39 -11.96 -17.90
CA GLY A 511 26.68 -11.00 -18.73
C GLY A 511 26.71 -9.58 -18.17
N PRO A 512 26.18 -8.60 -18.91
CA PRO A 512 26.08 -7.22 -18.43
C PRO A 512 25.09 -7.12 -17.27
N VAL A 513 25.41 -6.23 -16.34
CA VAL A 513 24.51 -5.88 -15.24
C VAL A 513 23.59 -4.75 -15.70
N ASN A 514 22.29 -5.01 -15.72
CA ASN A 514 21.28 -4.03 -16.10
C ASN A 514 20.84 -3.23 -14.88
N PRO A 515 21.02 -1.91 -14.85
CA PRO A 515 20.52 -1.10 -13.73
C PRO A 515 18.99 -1.05 -13.73
N LEU A 516 18.39 -1.21 -12.56
CA LEU A 516 16.97 -0.98 -12.35
C LEU A 516 16.78 0.43 -11.79
N ASP A 517 16.02 1.23 -12.51
CA ASP A 517 15.62 2.57 -12.04
C ASP A 517 14.45 2.44 -11.04
N LEU A 518 14.74 2.73 -9.79
CA LEU A 518 13.77 2.76 -8.70
C LEU A 518 13.08 4.11 -8.53
N THR A 519 13.36 5.08 -9.39
CA THR A 519 12.71 6.40 -9.34
C THR A 519 11.20 6.23 -9.40
N ILE A 520 10.51 6.80 -8.42
CA ILE A 520 9.06 6.88 -8.45
C ILE A 520 8.71 8.12 -9.26
N PRO A 521 8.12 7.98 -10.46
CA PRO A 521 7.75 9.14 -11.24
C PRO A 521 6.79 10.01 -10.42
N GLU A 522 7.13 11.27 -10.22
CA GLU A 522 6.17 12.23 -9.68
C GLU A 522 4.94 12.24 -10.60
N ALA A 523 3.76 12.27 -10.01
CA ALA A 523 2.57 12.56 -10.77
C ALA A 523 2.84 13.94 -11.41
N ARG A 524 3.12 13.97 -12.69
CA ARG A 524 2.89 15.21 -13.42
C ARG A 524 1.40 15.45 -13.20
N VAL A 525 1.08 16.50 -12.44
CA VAL A 525 -0.25 17.11 -12.53
C VAL A 525 -0.37 17.40 -14.03
N GLU A 526 -1.08 16.52 -14.76
CA GLU A 526 -1.32 16.81 -16.16
C GLU A 526 -1.97 18.19 -16.14
N PRO A 527 -1.37 19.17 -16.82
CA PRO A 527 -2.00 20.47 -16.89
C PRO A 527 -3.42 20.16 -17.37
N VAL A 528 -4.42 20.61 -16.61
CA VAL A 528 -5.83 20.57 -17.05
C VAL A 528 -5.78 21.00 -18.51
N VAL A 529 -6.33 20.17 -19.41
CA VAL A 529 -6.22 20.43 -20.84
C VAL A 529 -6.62 21.87 -21.06
N THR A 530 -5.61 22.70 -21.29
CA THR A 530 -5.82 24.16 -21.40
C THR A 530 -6.50 24.39 -22.73
N THR A 531 -7.77 24.73 -22.67
CA THR A 531 -8.56 25.17 -23.79
C THR A 531 -8.94 26.62 -23.57
N ASP A 532 -9.21 27.36 -24.64
CA ASP A 532 -9.72 28.73 -24.51
C ASP A 532 -10.99 28.77 -23.64
N ALA A 533 -11.83 27.75 -23.72
CA ALA A 533 -13.03 27.63 -22.90
C ALA A 533 -12.70 27.42 -21.41
N SER A 534 -11.74 26.53 -21.06
CA SER A 534 -11.35 26.31 -19.66
C SER A 534 -10.65 27.51 -19.05
N LEU A 535 -9.86 28.24 -19.83
CA LEU A 535 -9.23 29.51 -19.41
C LEU A 535 -10.27 30.61 -19.17
N ALA A 536 -11.23 30.77 -20.10
CA ALA A 536 -12.29 31.77 -19.94
C ALA A 536 -13.17 31.46 -18.73
N GLN A 537 -13.54 30.20 -18.53
CA GLN A 537 -14.34 29.75 -17.38
C GLN A 537 -13.55 29.88 -16.07
N GLY A 538 -12.27 29.49 -16.05
CA GLY A 538 -11.41 29.59 -14.86
C GLY A 538 -11.24 31.05 -14.43
N LYS A 539 -10.99 31.97 -15.39
CA LYS A 539 -10.94 33.39 -15.15
C LYS A 539 -12.26 33.93 -14.58
N ALA A 540 -13.39 33.50 -15.13
CA ALA A 540 -14.71 33.92 -14.65
C ALA A 540 -15.00 33.47 -13.22
N LEU A 541 -14.61 32.23 -12.85
CA LEU A 541 -14.72 31.72 -11.48
C LEU A 541 -13.86 32.53 -10.50
N LEU A 542 -12.59 32.78 -10.87
CA LEU A 542 -11.70 33.57 -10.02
C LEU A 542 -12.22 35.02 -9.85
N GLN A 543 -12.76 35.67 -10.90
CA GLN A 543 -13.35 36.98 -10.83
C GLN A 543 -14.58 37.07 -9.93
N LYS A 544 -15.43 36.01 -9.89
CA LYS A 544 -16.51 35.91 -8.90
C LYS A 544 -15.97 35.91 -7.49
N ALA A 545 -14.92 35.12 -7.23
CA ALA A 545 -14.27 35.07 -5.92
C ALA A 545 -13.65 36.42 -5.55
N GLN A 546 -12.99 37.11 -6.48
CA GLN A 546 -12.47 38.47 -6.27
C GLN A 546 -13.59 39.43 -5.88
N ALA A 547 -14.74 39.36 -6.56
CA ALA A 547 -15.89 40.22 -6.26
C ALA A 547 -16.45 39.93 -4.86
N ALA A 548 -16.57 38.63 -4.50
CA ALA A 548 -17.05 38.19 -3.18
C ALA A 548 -16.10 38.58 -2.04
N MET A 549 -14.79 38.64 -2.32
CA MET A 549 -13.77 39.07 -1.35
C MET A 549 -13.73 40.58 -1.12
N GLY A 550 -14.36 41.42 -1.93
CA GLY A 550 -14.36 42.89 -1.78
C GLY A 550 -14.02 43.65 -3.05
N GLY A 551 -13.71 42.95 -4.13
CA GLY A 551 -13.46 43.48 -5.47
C GLY A 551 -11.99 43.63 -5.85
N VAL A 552 -11.72 43.43 -7.12
CA VAL A 552 -10.34 43.39 -7.67
C VAL A 552 -9.54 44.66 -7.36
N GLN A 553 -10.18 45.83 -7.36
CA GLN A 553 -9.49 47.10 -7.09
C GLN A 553 -8.95 47.17 -5.65
N LYS A 554 -9.73 46.71 -4.67
CA LYS A 554 -9.26 46.64 -3.28
C LYS A 554 -8.14 45.64 -3.13
N LEU A 555 -8.23 44.46 -3.74
CA LEU A 555 -7.18 43.42 -3.72
C LEU A 555 -5.88 43.96 -4.34
N LEU A 556 -5.92 44.69 -5.48
CA LEU A 556 -4.76 45.31 -6.11
C LEU A 556 -4.17 46.46 -5.29
N ALA A 557 -4.97 47.11 -4.45
CA ALA A 557 -4.51 48.15 -3.56
C ALA A 557 -3.64 47.65 -2.41
N ILE A 558 -3.64 46.35 -2.13
CA ILE A 558 -2.79 45.75 -1.08
C ILE A 558 -1.36 45.66 -1.59
N LYS A 559 -0.45 46.40 -0.97
CA LYS A 559 0.97 46.41 -1.27
C LYS A 559 1.80 45.58 -0.29
N ASP A 560 1.34 45.51 0.92
CA ASP A 560 1.90 44.66 1.97
C ASP A 560 0.81 44.10 2.90
N PHE A 561 1.05 42.93 3.49
CA PHE A 561 0.23 42.45 4.59
C PHE A 561 1.07 41.71 5.64
N THR A 562 0.54 41.70 6.84
CA THR A 562 1.01 40.82 7.94
C THR A 562 -0.16 39.98 8.41
N GLU A 563 0.07 38.69 8.53
CA GLU A 563 -0.82 37.71 9.18
C GLU A 563 -0.16 37.18 10.43
N ILE A 564 -0.89 37.13 11.54
CA ILE A 564 -0.45 36.49 12.78
C ILE A 564 -1.45 35.39 13.10
N ALA A 565 -0.96 34.17 13.18
CA ALA A 565 -1.78 32.99 13.38
C ALA A 565 -1.24 32.08 14.49
N SER A 566 -2.15 31.34 15.13
CA SER A 566 -1.85 30.30 16.12
C SER A 566 -2.21 28.95 15.54
N TYR A 567 -1.23 28.05 15.45
CA TYR A 567 -1.36 26.68 15.00
C TYR A 567 -1.46 25.76 16.20
N GLN A 568 -2.50 24.97 16.28
CA GLN A 568 -2.63 23.85 17.21
C GLN A 568 -2.34 22.57 16.43
N ILE A 569 -1.16 22.01 16.60
CA ILE A 569 -0.75 20.77 15.94
C ILE A 569 -1.57 19.60 16.48
N ASP A 570 -2.07 18.76 15.61
CA ASP A 570 -2.84 17.57 16.01
C ASP A 570 -1.97 16.61 16.86
N ALA A 571 -2.56 16.03 17.90
CA ALA A 571 -1.85 15.16 18.83
C ALA A 571 -1.26 13.90 18.18
N SER A 572 -1.78 13.48 17.04
CA SER A 572 -1.33 12.32 16.28
C SER A 572 -0.05 12.57 15.47
N VAL A 573 0.37 13.84 15.30
CA VAL A 573 1.57 14.20 14.54
C VAL A 573 2.84 13.78 15.29
N PRO A 574 3.69 12.93 14.71
CA PRO A 574 4.91 12.47 15.39
C PRO A 574 5.85 13.62 15.75
N ASN A 575 6.45 13.55 16.92
CA ASN A 575 7.47 14.45 17.48
C ASN A 575 7.00 15.85 17.91
N ILE A 576 5.90 16.37 17.37
CA ILE A 576 5.41 17.72 17.65
C ILE A 576 3.91 17.78 17.94
N GLY A 577 3.23 16.63 17.99
CA GLY A 577 1.79 16.56 18.28
C GLY A 577 1.43 17.24 19.61
N GLY A 578 0.30 17.94 19.61
CA GLY A 578 -0.15 18.74 20.76
C GLY A 578 0.56 20.08 20.96
N THR A 579 1.59 20.39 20.14
CA THR A 579 2.32 21.66 20.23
C THR A 579 1.49 22.83 19.71
N LYS A 580 1.59 23.96 20.39
CA LYS A 580 1.07 25.24 19.91
C LYS A 580 2.20 26.09 19.36
N VAL A 581 2.03 26.61 18.13
CA VAL A 581 3.01 27.44 17.44
C VAL A 581 2.36 28.76 17.09
N THR A 582 3.07 29.88 17.28
CA THR A 582 2.66 31.17 16.76
C THR A 582 3.48 31.49 15.52
N GLU A 583 2.79 31.81 14.43
CA GLU A 583 3.43 32.16 13.16
C GLU A 583 3.07 33.58 12.75
N THR A 584 4.02 34.25 12.13
CA THR A 584 3.83 35.59 11.56
C THR A 584 4.35 35.60 10.14
N ASP A 585 3.43 35.76 9.20
CA ASP A 585 3.72 35.89 7.77
C ASP A 585 3.67 37.36 7.34
N LYS A 586 4.69 37.80 6.63
CA LYS A 586 4.78 39.15 6.06
C LYS A 586 5.04 39.05 4.57
N TRP A 587 4.22 39.72 3.82
CA TRP A 587 4.35 39.77 2.36
C TRP A 587 4.41 41.22 1.88
N ILE A 588 5.26 41.47 0.86
CA ILE A 588 5.35 42.73 0.13
C ILE A 588 5.27 42.40 -1.36
N ALA A 589 4.37 43.10 -2.07
CA ALA A 589 4.22 42.92 -3.50
C ALA A 589 5.53 43.28 -4.25
N PRO A 590 5.92 42.55 -5.32
CA PRO A 590 5.24 41.37 -5.81
C PRO A 590 5.76 40.04 -5.19
N THR A 591 6.95 40.01 -4.59
CA THR A 591 7.66 38.75 -4.28
C THR A 591 8.38 38.73 -2.93
N GLY A 592 8.34 39.79 -2.15
CA GLY A 592 8.95 39.82 -0.81
C GLY A 592 8.10 38.99 0.16
N PHE A 593 8.66 37.91 0.74
CA PHE A 593 7.96 37.06 1.72
C PHE A 593 8.87 36.70 2.88
N ARG A 594 8.35 36.83 4.10
CA ARG A 594 9.02 36.42 5.33
C ARG A 594 8.05 35.73 6.25
N GLN A 595 8.43 34.56 6.72
CA GLN A 595 7.72 33.77 7.70
C GLN A 595 8.54 33.66 8.98
N GLU A 596 7.91 33.86 10.14
CA GLU A 596 8.53 33.70 11.45
C GLU A 596 7.67 32.80 12.33
N SER A 597 8.21 31.68 12.80
CA SER A 597 7.52 30.74 13.69
C SER A 597 8.19 30.72 15.05
N VAL A 598 7.39 30.80 16.11
CA VAL A 598 7.83 30.67 17.51
C VAL A 598 7.42 29.31 18.02
N LEU A 599 8.40 28.44 18.21
CA LEU A 599 8.26 27.07 18.72
C LEU A 599 8.78 26.98 20.14
N PRO A 600 8.44 25.91 20.90
CA PRO A 600 9.04 25.63 22.19
C PRO A 600 10.59 25.56 22.16
N ALA A 601 11.15 25.10 21.03
CA ALA A 601 12.60 24.97 20.83
C ALA A 601 13.28 26.29 20.40
N GLY A 602 12.55 27.37 20.17
CA GLY A 602 13.07 28.66 19.77
C GLY A 602 12.41 29.25 18.52
N ARG A 603 12.93 30.38 18.07
CA ARG A 603 12.40 31.09 16.89
C ARG A 603 13.08 30.61 15.62
N VAL A 604 12.29 30.39 14.59
CA VAL A 604 12.76 30.12 13.22
C VAL A 604 12.20 31.20 12.29
N ALA A 605 13.00 31.65 11.35
CA ALA A 605 12.56 32.63 10.35
C ALA A 605 13.10 32.27 8.96
N ALA A 606 12.27 32.42 7.93
CA ALA A 606 12.67 32.29 6.54
C ALA A 606 12.27 33.55 5.74
N TYR A 607 13.08 33.90 4.75
CA TYR A 607 12.83 35.02 3.85
C TYR A 607 13.16 34.63 2.43
N THR A 608 12.39 35.13 1.49
CA THR A 608 12.72 35.13 0.04
C THR A 608 12.26 36.41 -0.64
N ASP A 609 12.98 36.81 -1.71
CA ASP A 609 12.55 37.80 -2.68
C ASP A 609 11.93 37.16 -3.95
N GLY A 610 11.72 35.85 -3.93
CA GLY A 610 11.24 35.03 -5.03
C GLY A 610 12.36 34.36 -5.82
N ARG A 611 13.62 34.78 -5.69
CA ARG A 611 14.80 34.21 -6.39
C ARG A 611 15.81 33.62 -5.43
N VAL A 612 16.13 34.37 -4.40
CA VAL A 612 17.06 33.95 -3.35
C VAL A 612 16.40 34.12 -2.00
N GLY A 613 16.95 33.46 -1.00
CA GLY A 613 16.42 33.53 0.35
C GLY A 613 17.41 33.04 1.40
N TRP A 614 17.03 33.19 2.67
CA TRP A 614 17.76 32.67 3.80
C TRP A 614 16.81 32.07 4.84
N ILE A 615 17.31 31.16 5.64
CA ILE A 615 16.64 30.61 6.82
C ILE A 615 17.53 30.83 8.04
N ALA A 616 16.91 31.21 9.16
CA ALA A 616 17.55 31.35 10.46
C ALA A 616 16.85 30.46 11.47
N THR A 617 17.64 29.73 12.28
CA THR A 617 17.22 28.83 13.35
C THR A 617 17.95 29.20 14.63
N PRO A 618 17.60 28.65 15.80
CA PRO A 618 18.35 28.87 17.03
C PRO A 618 19.83 28.45 16.94
N GLN A 619 20.20 27.61 15.96
CA GLN A 619 21.57 27.12 15.75
C GLN A 619 22.37 28.00 14.77
N GLY A 620 21.75 28.94 14.09
CA GLY A 620 22.38 29.82 13.13
C GLY A 620 21.53 30.06 11.89
N TRP A 621 22.13 30.66 10.85
CA TRP A 621 21.44 30.96 9.60
C TRP A 621 22.21 30.43 8.40
N GLY A 622 21.49 30.18 7.30
CA GLY A 622 22.06 29.73 6.02
C GLY A 622 21.24 30.23 4.82
N GLY A 623 21.85 30.17 3.63
CA GLY A 623 21.12 30.44 2.40
C GLY A 623 20.13 29.33 2.08
N LEU A 624 18.94 29.69 1.60
CA LEU A 624 17.98 28.71 1.08
C LEU A 624 18.48 28.14 -0.26
N ALA A 625 18.49 26.83 -0.38
CA ALA A 625 18.89 26.12 -1.61
C ALA A 625 18.05 24.84 -1.81
N GLY A 626 18.05 24.31 -3.04
CA GLY A 626 17.38 23.04 -3.34
C GLY A 626 15.90 23.04 -2.94
N THR A 627 15.48 21.99 -2.23
CA THR A 627 14.08 21.79 -1.82
C THR A 627 13.60 22.85 -0.84
N GLN A 628 14.45 23.36 0.05
CA GLN A 628 14.06 24.41 0.99
C GLN A 628 13.67 25.72 0.27
N LEU A 629 14.43 26.09 -0.77
CA LEU A 629 14.06 27.25 -1.59
C LEU A 629 12.74 27.00 -2.34
N LYS A 630 12.55 25.81 -2.89
CA LYS A 630 11.29 25.40 -3.54
C LYS A 630 10.09 25.49 -2.60
N GLN A 631 10.25 25.10 -1.34
CA GLN A 631 9.17 25.21 -0.33
C GLN A 631 8.75 26.66 -0.14
N VAL A 632 9.69 27.57 0.17
CA VAL A 632 9.38 28.99 0.40
C VAL A 632 8.84 29.66 -0.87
N GLN A 633 9.31 29.26 -2.05
CA GLN A 633 8.76 29.72 -3.33
C GLN A 633 7.32 29.21 -3.55
N SER A 634 7.02 27.98 -3.11
CA SER A 634 5.67 27.43 -3.16
C SER A 634 4.70 28.17 -2.24
N ASP A 635 5.17 28.59 -1.05
CA ASP A 635 4.38 29.42 -0.12
C ASP A 635 4.14 30.81 -0.70
N LEU A 636 5.18 31.43 -1.27
CA LEU A 636 5.02 32.69 -2.00
C LEU A 636 4.06 32.58 -3.20
N PHE A 637 4.07 31.45 -3.93
CA PHE A 637 3.15 31.19 -5.04
C PHE A 637 1.69 31.23 -4.56
N ARG A 638 1.41 30.68 -3.37
CA ARG A 638 0.09 30.62 -2.74
C ARG A 638 -0.22 31.81 -1.84
N ALA A 639 0.72 32.76 -1.67
CA ALA A 639 0.46 33.97 -0.87
C ALA A 639 -0.88 34.60 -1.29
N TRP A 640 -1.77 34.82 -0.31
CA TRP A 640 -3.20 35.02 -0.49
C TRP A 640 -3.56 36.02 -1.59
N PHE A 641 -3.04 37.23 -1.50
CA PHE A 641 -3.34 38.26 -2.50
C PHE A 641 -2.74 37.97 -3.88
N ARG A 642 -1.59 37.30 -3.93
CA ARG A 642 -0.98 36.85 -5.17
C ARG A 642 -1.75 35.71 -5.83
N LEU A 643 -2.30 34.78 -5.04
CA LEU A 643 -3.10 33.67 -5.53
C LEU A 643 -4.43 34.15 -6.09
N MET A 644 -5.13 35.03 -5.34
CA MET A 644 -6.44 35.55 -5.76
C MET A 644 -6.39 36.51 -6.94
N LEU A 645 -5.22 37.03 -7.29
CA LEU A 645 -4.99 37.88 -8.47
C LEU A 645 -4.26 37.13 -9.60
N SER A 646 -4.30 35.82 -9.62
CA SER A 646 -3.52 34.99 -10.56
C SER A 646 -3.87 35.23 -12.02
N ASP A 647 -5.07 35.67 -12.35
CA ASP A 647 -5.49 36.04 -13.71
C ASP A 647 -4.84 37.37 -14.20
N LEU A 648 -4.19 38.10 -13.29
CA LEU A 648 -3.46 39.37 -13.57
C LEU A 648 -1.95 39.22 -13.37
N VAL A 649 -1.46 38.06 -12.95
CA VAL A 649 -0.02 37.77 -12.78
C VAL A 649 0.51 37.17 -14.08
N GLU A 650 1.47 37.86 -14.70
CA GLU A 650 2.12 37.40 -15.93
C GLU A 650 2.72 35.99 -15.76
N GLY A 651 2.47 35.12 -16.76
CA GLY A 651 2.95 33.76 -16.79
C GLY A 651 2.10 32.76 -15.99
N ARG A 652 1.09 33.19 -15.22
CA ARG A 652 0.16 32.28 -14.57
C ARG A 652 -1.00 31.89 -15.48
N THR A 653 -1.46 30.65 -15.35
CA THR A 653 -2.68 30.17 -15.99
C THR A 653 -3.71 29.85 -14.92
N VAL A 654 -4.98 30.13 -15.22
CA VAL A 654 -6.13 29.84 -14.37
C VAL A 654 -7.11 29.02 -15.20
N ASN A 655 -7.08 27.70 -15.04
CA ASN A 655 -7.96 26.79 -15.77
C ASN A 655 -9.13 26.35 -14.89
N ALA A 656 -10.35 26.32 -15.40
CA ALA A 656 -11.44 25.65 -14.74
C ALA A 656 -11.20 24.14 -14.72
N VAL A 657 -11.33 23.53 -13.54
CA VAL A 657 -11.32 22.08 -13.36
C VAL A 657 -12.75 21.55 -13.47
N ASP A 658 -13.67 22.27 -12.84
CA ASP A 658 -15.11 22.00 -12.84
C ASP A 658 -15.89 23.33 -12.66
N GLY A 659 -17.20 23.24 -12.39
CA GLY A 659 -18.07 24.42 -12.20
C GLY A 659 -17.76 25.27 -10.96
N THR A 660 -16.93 24.79 -10.04
CA THR A 660 -16.65 25.41 -8.74
C THR A 660 -15.17 25.49 -8.38
N SER A 661 -14.29 25.00 -9.22
CA SER A 661 -12.87 24.95 -8.90
C SER A 661 -11.98 25.35 -10.07
N VAL A 662 -10.84 25.93 -9.75
CA VAL A 662 -9.80 26.32 -10.71
C VAL A 662 -8.46 25.70 -10.32
N GLN A 663 -7.66 25.36 -11.33
CA GLN A 663 -6.24 25.09 -11.19
C GLN A 663 -5.45 26.32 -11.58
N VAL A 664 -4.64 26.79 -10.66
CA VAL A 664 -3.67 27.86 -10.90
C VAL A 664 -2.30 27.24 -11.08
N SER A 665 -1.58 27.58 -12.15
CA SER A 665 -0.23 27.08 -12.39
C SER A 665 0.68 28.17 -12.96
N ASP A 666 2.00 27.97 -12.87
CA ASP A 666 3.02 28.87 -13.42
C ASP A 666 4.00 28.11 -14.34
N PRO A 667 4.83 28.83 -15.13
CA PRO A 667 5.77 28.20 -16.07
C PRO A 667 6.89 27.40 -15.42
N VAL A 668 7.16 27.59 -14.09
CA VAL A 668 8.20 26.85 -13.38
C VAL A 668 7.66 25.56 -12.74
N GLY A 669 6.37 25.24 -13.00
CA GLY A 669 5.75 23.98 -12.60
C GLY A 669 5.08 24.00 -11.23
N GLN A 670 4.89 25.17 -10.61
CA GLN A 670 4.10 25.28 -9.39
C GLN A 670 2.61 25.24 -9.75
N SER A 671 1.82 24.57 -8.93
CA SER A 671 0.39 24.43 -9.15
C SER A 671 -0.37 24.26 -7.83
N CYS A 672 -1.59 24.78 -7.79
CA CYS A 672 -2.57 24.47 -6.76
C CYS A 672 -3.98 24.48 -7.33
N LYS A 673 -4.89 23.73 -6.72
CA LYS A 673 -6.33 23.78 -7.02
C LYS A 673 -7.01 24.61 -5.94
N VAL A 674 -7.84 25.57 -6.36
CA VAL A 674 -8.69 26.39 -5.49
C VAL A 674 -10.14 26.01 -5.74
N GLU A 675 -10.85 25.60 -4.71
CA GLU A 675 -12.26 25.29 -4.73
C GLU A 675 -13.04 26.41 -4.04
N PHE A 676 -14.11 26.88 -4.68
CA PHE A 676 -14.96 27.96 -4.20
C PHE A 676 -16.28 27.40 -3.63
N ASP A 677 -16.80 28.04 -2.59
CA ASP A 677 -18.12 27.74 -2.07
C ASP A 677 -19.18 28.22 -3.08
N SER A 678 -20.05 27.31 -3.51
CA SER A 678 -21.07 27.58 -4.56
C SER A 678 -22.15 28.59 -4.17
N LYS A 679 -22.26 28.96 -2.87
CA LYS A 679 -23.28 29.88 -2.37
C LYS A 679 -22.75 31.29 -2.16
N ILE A 680 -21.47 31.41 -1.79
CA ILE A 680 -20.88 32.69 -1.40
C ILE A 680 -19.68 33.07 -2.28
N ASP A 681 -19.29 32.22 -3.24
CA ASP A 681 -18.16 32.38 -4.17
C ASP A 681 -16.78 32.62 -3.49
N LEU A 682 -16.67 32.43 -2.17
CA LEU A 682 -15.38 32.54 -1.46
C LEU A 682 -14.59 31.23 -1.57
N PRO A 683 -13.26 31.28 -1.57
CA PRO A 683 -12.43 30.08 -1.49
C PRO A 683 -12.78 29.27 -0.24
N ARG A 684 -13.00 27.98 -0.40
CA ARG A 684 -13.28 27.06 0.73
C ARG A 684 -12.19 26.05 0.95
N ARG A 685 -11.38 25.77 -0.09
CA ARG A 685 -10.35 24.74 -0.03
C ARG A 685 -9.24 25.07 -1.03
N ILE A 686 -7.99 24.89 -0.59
CA ILE A 686 -6.81 24.93 -1.46
C ILE A 686 -6.08 23.62 -1.33
N THR A 687 -5.78 22.95 -2.45
CA THR A 687 -5.02 21.70 -2.46
C THR A 687 -3.76 21.85 -3.30
N TYR A 688 -2.66 21.30 -2.81
CA TYR A 688 -1.34 21.42 -3.43
C TYR A 688 -0.38 20.35 -2.91
N ASP A 689 0.72 20.16 -3.62
CA ASP A 689 1.82 19.30 -3.18
C ASP A 689 2.89 20.15 -2.49
N THR A 690 3.20 19.81 -1.23
CA THR A 690 4.26 20.47 -0.48
C THR A 690 5.58 19.75 -0.71
N PRO A 691 6.60 20.41 -1.31
CA PRO A 691 7.92 19.81 -1.48
C PRO A 691 8.52 19.40 -0.14
N GLN A 692 9.13 18.21 -0.05
CA GLN A 692 9.79 17.72 1.16
C GLN A 692 11.30 17.70 1.00
N VAL A 693 12.05 18.02 2.07
CA VAL A 693 13.52 17.93 2.07
C VAL A 693 13.96 16.46 1.98
N VAL A 694 13.16 15.57 2.56
CA VAL A 694 13.38 14.12 2.52
C VAL A 694 12.04 13.45 2.22
N GLY A 695 11.99 12.68 1.13
CA GLY A 695 10.77 11.99 0.70
C GLY A 695 10.03 12.72 -0.43
N PRO A 696 8.91 12.16 -0.90
CA PRO A 696 8.09 12.74 -1.95
C PRO A 696 7.33 13.96 -1.43
N PRO A 697 6.84 14.82 -2.34
CA PRO A 697 5.93 15.91 -1.97
C PRO A 697 4.72 15.38 -1.21
N LEU A 698 4.27 16.12 -0.20
CA LEU A 698 3.09 15.81 0.59
C LEU A 698 1.86 16.49 0.00
N TYR A 699 0.84 15.71 -0.31
CA TYR A 699 -0.48 16.26 -0.65
C TYR A 699 -1.05 16.99 0.57
N THR A 700 -1.30 18.27 0.41
CA THR A 700 -1.78 19.18 1.45
C THR A 700 -3.10 19.79 1.04
N GLU A 701 -3.98 19.92 2.00
CA GLU A 701 -5.29 20.52 1.87
C GLU A 701 -5.50 21.55 2.97
N ASP A 702 -5.75 22.79 2.60
CA ASP A 702 -6.16 23.86 3.51
C ASP A 702 -7.66 24.10 3.35
N VAL A 703 -8.42 23.80 4.38
CA VAL A 703 -9.87 24.05 4.46
C VAL A 703 -10.08 25.39 5.15
N LEU A 704 -10.70 26.33 4.45
CA LEU A 704 -10.85 27.73 4.85
C LEU A 704 -12.25 27.99 5.40
N ASP A 705 -12.33 28.68 6.53
CA ASP A 705 -13.60 28.97 7.21
C ASP A 705 -13.52 30.31 7.98
N ASP A 706 -14.64 30.74 8.56
CA ASP A 706 -14.77 31.95 9.40
C ASP A 706 -14.27 33.21 8.70
N TYR A 707 -14.83 33.51 7.52
CA TYR A 707 -14.49 34.72 6.77
C TYR A 707 -14.98 35.98 7.46
N ARG A 708 -14.06 36.93 7.72
CA ARG A 708 -14.37 38.22 8.34
C ARG A 708 -13.90 39.35 7.46
N ASP A 709 -14.53 40.54 7.65
CA ASP A 709 -14.14 41.78 6.92
C ASP A 709 -12.93 42.39 7.59
N VAL A 710 -11.91 42.67 6.79
CA VAL A 710 -10.70 43.42 7.15
C VAL A 710 -10.50 44.52 6.12
N ASP A 711 -10.79 45.75 6.47
CA ASP A 711 -10.71 46.93 5.59
C ASP A 711 -11.51 46.76 4.28
N GLY A 712 -12.63 46.09 4.33
CA GLY A 712 -13.51 45.80 3.20
C GLY A 712 -13.05 44.62 2.32
N ILE A 713 -12.14 43.81 2.79
CA ILE A 713 -11.71 42.53 2.18
C ILE A 713 -12.07 41.37 3.11
N LYS A 714 -12.71 40.34 2.57
CA LYS A 714 -13.04 39.14 3.33
C LYS A 714 -11.86 38.17 3.37
N LEU A 715 -11.34 37.88 4.56
CA LEU A 715 -10.22 36.98 4.82
C LEU A 715 -10.62 35.85 5.79
N PRO A 716 -10.08 34.63 5.65
CA PRO A 716 -10.41 33.50 6.53
C PRO A 716 -9.68 33.65 7.87
N TYR A 717 -10.40 33.37 8.98
CA TYR A 717 -9.84 33.36 10.33
C TYR A 717 -9.64 31.97 10.91
N LYS A 718 -10.17 30.94 10.23
CA LYS A 718 -9.94 29.54 10.58
C LYS A 718 -9.49 28.78 9.36
N ILE A 719 -8.41 27.98 9.53
CA ILE A 719 -7.89 27.09 8.49
C ILE A 719 -7.63 25.74 9.16
N THR A 720 -8.17 24.67 8.58
CA THR A 720 -7.79 23.30 8.99
C THR A 720 -6.85 22.76 7.93
N ILE A 721 -5.65 22.40 8.33
CA ILE A 721 -4.63 21.82 7.45
C ILE A 721 -4.68 20.30 7.57
N ASN A 722 -4.89 19.62 6.46
CA ASN A 722 -4.80 18.18 6.34
C ASN A 722 -3.60 17.79 5.48
N GLN A 723 -2.89 16.72 5.87
CA GLN A 723 -1.76 16.18 5.12
C GLN A 723 -1.98 14.70 4.87
N SER A 724 -1.94 14.30 3.60
CA SER A 724 -2.19 12.92 3.19
C SER A 724 -3.48 12.34 3.80
N GLY A 725 -4.54 13.15 3.85
CA GLY A 725 -5.85 12.77 4.38
C GLY A 725 -5.97 12.73 5.91
N LYS A 726 -4.92 13.15 6.65
CA LYS A 726 -4.96 13.24 8.11
C LYS A 726 -4.86 14.69 8.55
N LYS A 727 -5.60 15.03 9.60
CA LYS A 727 -5.50 16.36 10.21
C LYS A 727 -4.08 16.59 10.71
N PHE A 728 -3.50 17.71 10.27
CA PHE A 728 -2.17 18.14 10.71
C PHE A 728 -2.28 19.25 11.76
N ALA A 729 -3.08 20.30 11.51
CA ALA A 729 -3.23 21.41 12.44
C ALA A 729 -4.58 22.12 12.27
N ASP A 730 -5.03 22.73 13.36
CA ASP A 730 -6.03 23.81 13.31
C ASP A 730 -5.30 25.15 13.48
N VAL A 731 -5.55 26.05 12.53
CA VAL A 731 -4.99 27.40 12.50
C VAL A 731 -6.07 28.40 12.84
N THR A 732 -5.79 29.28 13.76
CA THR A 732 -6.63 30.43 14.07
C THR A 732 -5.84 31.71 13.82
N VAL A 733 -6.24 32.46 12.83
CA VAL A 733 -5.68 33.79 12.58
C VAL A 733 -6.15 34.75 13.66
N THR A 734 -5.20 35.42 14.29
CA THR A 734 -5.49 36.36 15.36
C THR A 734 -5.51 37.80 14.86
N GLU A 735 -4.75 38.11 13.83
CA GLU A 735 -4.63 39.46 13.30
C GLU A 735 -4.24 39.48 11.81
N TYR A 736 -4.89 40.34 11.02
CA TYR A 736 -4.43 40.79 9.71
C TYR A 736 -4.14 42.27 9.75
N LYS A 737 -2.99 42.71 9.16
CA LYS A 737 -2.66 44.12 8.92
C LYS A 737 -2.41 44.29 7.43
N LEU A 738 -3.18 45.17 6.79
CA LEU A 738 -3.08 45.48 5.38
C LEU A 738 -2.43 46.85 5.20
N ASN A 739 -1.50 46.96 4.23
CA ASN A 739 -0.82 48.21 3.89
C ASN A 739 -0.17 48.95 5.08
N SER A 740 0.52 48.19 5.91
CA SER A 740 1.17 48.70 7.12
C SER A 740 2.49 49.46 6.81
N GLY A 741 2.90 49.52 5.56
CA GLY A 741 4.10 50.22 5.13
C GLY A 741 5.37 49.40 5.36
N LEU A 742 5.30 48.07 5.26
CA LEU A 742 6.46 47.21 5.33
C LEU A 742 7.51 47.59 4.29
N LYS A 743 8.79 47.47 4.66
CA LYS A 743 9.91 47.71 3.74
C LYS A 743 10.61 46.37 3.45
N LEU A 744 11.01 46.17 2.20
CA LEU A 744 11.72 44.94 1.80
C LEU A 744 13.02 44.74 2.60
N SER A 745 13.71 45.84 2.96
CA SER A 745 14.88 45.81 3.83
C SER A 745 14.62 45.20 5.21
N ASP A 746 13.39 45.38 5.73
CA ASP A 746 13.02 44.87 7.06
C ASP A 746 12.72 43.37 6.97
N LEU A 747 12.09 42.92 5.86
CA LEU A 747 11.88 41.50 5.59
C LEU A 747 13.20 40.75 5.37
N ALA A 748 14.11 41.35 4.60
CA ALA A 748 15.41 40.79 4.24
C ALA A 748 16.40 40.75 5.43
N ARG A 749 16.14 41.54 6.49
CA ARG A 749 17.03 41.64 7.65
C ARG A 749 17.07 40.34 8.40
N ARG A 750 18.27 39.76 8.52
CA ARG A 750 18.52 38.54 9.26
C ARG A 750 18.35 38.77 10.76
N PRO A 751 17.78 37.80 11.51
CA PRO A 751 17.85 37.84 12.97
C PRO A 751 19.31 37.82 13.43
N LEU A 752 19.62 38.61 14.43
CA LEU A 752 20.96 38.65 15.06
C LEU A 752 21.19 37.38 15.87
#